data_b45ebae1763a25153f69cb527eb6e8f1
#
_entry.id   b45ebae1763a25153f69cb527eb6e8f1
#
_cell.length_a   1.000
_cell.length_b   1.000
_cell.length_c   1.000
_cell.angle_alpha   90.00
_cell.angle_beta   90.00
_cell.angle_gamma   90.00
#
_symmetry.space_group_name_H-M   'P 1'
#
loop_
_entity.id
_entity.type
_entity.pdbx_description
1 polymer ?
#
loop_
_entity_poly.entity_id
_entity_poly.type
_entity_poly.pdbx_seq_one_letter_code
_entity_poly.pdbx_strand_id
1 'polypeptide(L)'
;MPEQKKVLSIQGAREHNLKNVSLELPRDKLIVFTGLSGSGKSSLAFDTIYAEGQRRYVESLSAYARQFLEMMQKPDVDQIDGLSPAISIEQKTTSRNPRSTVGTVTEIYDYMRLLFARIGVAYSPATGLPIESQTVTQMVDRVLALPDGTRLYLLAPIVRGRKGEYRKELAELQKKGFTRVKIDGQFHEIESAPALDKKFKHDIDVVVDRIVVKPDIGTRLADSFETALKLADGLAVAEFADKPLKASETSEEGANKSKNDTHERLLFSERFACPVSGFTIDEIEPRLFSFNNPFGACPKCDGLGTELHFEPELVVPDSSLSMKDGAILPWARTGNTSPYYNQTLEALAKHYKVSMNTPWKDIPKKARDAILFGTGEDEVTITYDDGIRAYKTKKPFEGVIGNIERRWRETDSEWMREELSKYQSDHPCSECNGYRLKPQALAVKVDRKHIGEISAMAIREANDWFGALPKALKPKDMEIAQRILKEIRDRLKFLVDVGLDYLNLSRTSGTLSGGESQRIRLASQIGSGLTGVLYVLDEPSIGLHQRDNARLLETLVHLRDLGNTVIVVEHDEDAIRLADYVVDIGPGAGVHGGEIIAQGTPAEVMANPKSLTGQYLTGQQAVPLPGIRRKWEKGRSIRVKGARANNLKNVSAEIPLGVFTCVTGVSGGGKSTLLIDTVYKAAARKLMGTREAPAEHDRMEGLELLDKIIDIDQSPIGRTPRSNPATYTGAFTPIRDWFAGLPEAKARGYEPGRFSFNVKGGRCETCQGDGVIKIEMHFLPDVYVTCDACHGHRYNRETLEIKFKDKSIADVLDMTVAEAADFFRAVPSVRDKMETLERVGLGYIKVGQQATTLSGGEAQRVKLAKELSKRATGRTLYLLDEPTTGLHFHDVKKLLEVLHELVDQGNSVVVIEHNLEVIKTADWIIDLGPEGGDGGGEIVVAGTPEDVAREKRSYTGHFLRDVLRRGKKQAAE
;
A
#
# COMPACT_ATOMS: atom_id res chain seq x y z
N MET A 1 51.68 -16.39 -3.81
CA MET A 1 50.49 -17.26 -3.59
C MET A 1 49.65 -17.12 -4.83
N PRO A 2 49.19 -18.18 -5.48
CA PRO A 2 48.27 -18.03 -6.61
C PRO A 2 47.03 -17.31 -6.07
N GLU A 3 46.54 -16.28 -6.76
CA GLU A 3 45.28 -15.64 -6.48
C GLU A 3 44.19 -16.73 -6.44
N GLN A 4 43.64 -17.00 -5.25
CA GLN A 4 42.46 -17.84 -5.16
C GLN A 4 41.39 -17.15 -5.99
N LYS A 5 40.98 -17.79 -7.12
CA LYS A 5 39.84 -17.32 -7.90
C LYS A 5 38.65 -17.14 -6.95
N LYS A 6 38.19 -15.91 -6.78
CA LYS A 6 36.98 -15.58 -5.99
C LYS A 6 35.77 -16.04 -6.79
N VAL A 7 35.41 -17.33 -6.67
CA VAL A 7 34.26 -17.92 -7.36
C VAL A 7 33.27 -18.51 -6.37
N LEU A 8 31.99 -18.44 -6.74
CA LEU A 8 30.89 -19.21 -6.15
C LEU A 8 30.74 -20.46 -7.01
N SER A 9 31.05 -21.64 -6.47
CA SER A 9 30.97 -22.93 -7.18
C SER A 9 29.73 -23.68 -6.71
N ILE A 10 28.90 -24.10 -7.66
CA ILE A 10 27.66 -24.86 -7.44
C ILE A 10 27.82 -26.19 -8.15
N GLN A 11 27.53 -27.28 -7.45
CA GLN A 11 27.63 -28.64 -7.98
C GLN A 11 26.33 -29.40 -7.74
N GLY A 12 25.76 -29.94 -8.82
CA GLY A 12 24.67 -30.88 -8.76
C GLY A 12 23.35 -30.29 -8.25
N ALA A 13 22.96 -29.07 -8.66
CA ALA A 13 21.66 -28.46 -8.29
C ALA A 13 20.50 -29.15 -9.04
N ARG A 14 19.51 -29.65 -8.28
CA ARG A 14 18.37 -30.43 -8.80
C ARG A 14 17.01 -29.93 -8.29
N GLU A 15 16.99 -28.73 -7.71
CA GLU A 15 15.74 -28.16 -7.16
C GLU A 15 14.70 -27.95 -8.27
N HIS A 16 13.46 -28.35 -8.03
CA HIS A 16 12.35 -28.29 -8.97
C HIS A 16 12.64 -28.92 -10.33
N ASN A 17 12.82 -28.10 -11.37
CA ASN A 17 13.07 -28.57 -12.74
C ASN A 17 14.56 -28.54 -13.15
N LEU A 18 15.46 -28.20 -12.24
CA LEU A 18 16.90 -28.16 -12.53
C LEU A 18 17.45 -29.57 -12.79
N LYS A 19 18.25 -29.73 -13.87
CA LYS A 19 18.80 -31.00 -14.33
C LYS A 19 20.25 -31.17 -13.95
N ASN A 20 20.50 -31.36 -12.63
CA ASN A 20 21.86 -31.58 -12.10
C ASN A 20 22.86 -30.49 -12.53
N VAL A 21 22.45 -29.24 -12.35
CA VAL A 21 23.22 -28.08 -12.81
C VAL A 21 24.47 -27.88 -11.99
N SER A 22 25.61 -27.72 -12.68
CA SER A 22 26.91 -27.36 -12.08
C SER A 22 27.48 -26.15 -12.81
N LEU A 23 27.88 -25.12 -12.05
CA LEU A 23 28.43 -23.88 -12.62
C LEU A 23 29.35 -23.15 -11.65
N GLU A 24 30.24 -22.32 -12.18
CA GLU A 24 31.11 -21.41 -11.44
C GLU A 24 30.73 -19.96 -11.76
N LEU A 25 30.44 -19.20 -10.75
CA LEU A 25 30.05 -17.78 -10.87
C LEU A 25 31.15 -16.88 -10.29
N PRO A 26 31.55 -15.80 -10.99
CA PRO A 26 32.55 -14.88 -10.47
C PRO A 26 31.95 -14.06 -9.30
N ARG A 27 32.71 -13.92 -8.21
CA ARG A 27 32.31 -13.06 -7.07
C ARG A 27 32.59 -11.59 -7.35
N ASP A 28 31.97 -10.72 -6.61
CA ASP A 28 32.10 -9.25 -6.68
C ASP A 28 31.76 -8.74 -8.11
N LYS A 29 30.71 -9.34 -8.72
CA LYS A 29 30.22 -9.06 -10.07
C LYS A 29 28.71 -8.94 -10.13
N LEU A 30 28.23 -8.25 -11.16
CA LEU A 30 26.81 -8.21 -11.54
C LEU A 30 26.54 -9.38 -12.49
N ILE A 31 25.75 -10.33 -12.02
CA ILE A 31 25.43 -11.59 -12.71
C ILE A 31 23.94 -11.58 -13.06
N VAL A 32 23.60 -11.78 -14.32
CA VAL A 32 22.21 -11.86 -14.76
C VAL A 32 21.85 -13.30 -15.13
N PHE A 33 20.78 -13.80 -14.51
CA PHE A 33 20.14 -15.08 -14.87
C PHE A 33 18.97 -14.78 -15.80
N THR A 34 19.03 -15.29 -17.01
CA THR A 34 18.03 -15.08 -18.06
C THR A 34 17.54 -16.41 -18.65
N GLY A 35 16.55 -16.36 -19.54
CA GLY A 35 15.95 -17.53 -20.17
C GLY A 35 14.42 -17.49 -20.14
N LEU A 36 13.75 -18.46 -20.73
CA LEU A 36 12.30 -18.53 -20.83
C LEU A 36 11.61 -18.55 -19.45
N SER A 37 10.37 -18.09 -19.40
CA SER A 37 9.54 -18.20 -18.20
C SER A 37 9.36 -19.68 -17.82
N GLY A 38 9.59 -20.04 -16.54
CA GLY A 38 9.57 -21.43 -16.09
C GLY A 38 10.80 -22.27 -16.48
N SER A 39 11.89 -21.66 -16.96
CA SER A 39 13.12 -22.40 -17.32
C SER A 39 13.96 -22.86 -16.11
N GLY A 40 13.68 -22.38 -14.87
CA GLY A 40 14.41 -22.74 -13.66
C GLY A 40 15.32 -21.65 -13.10
N LYS A 41 15.21 -20.41 -13.60
CA LYS A 41 15.99 -19.25 -13.12
C LYS A 41 15.82 -19.01 -11.61
N SER A 42 14.58 -18.86 -11.18
CA SER A 42 14.24 -18.60 -9.77
C SER A 42 14.59 -19.81 -8.89
N SER A 43 14.44 -21.05 -9.40
CA SER A 43 14.85 -22.26 -8.69
C SER A 43 16.35 -22.28 -8.43
N LEU A 44 17.18 -21.82 -9.37
CA LEU A 44 18.63 -21.73 -9.17
C LEU A 44 19.00 -20.55 -8.26
N ALA A 45 18.42 -19.36 -8.49
CA ALA A 45 18.78 -18.13 -7.77
C ALA A 45 18.27 -18.14 -6.32
N PHE A 46 16.98 -18.42 -6.12
CA PHE A 46 16.31 -18.31 -4.82
C PHE A 46 16.25 -19.64 -4.09
N ASP A 47 15.68 -20.69 -4.71
CA ASP A 47 15.44 -21.96 -4.04
C ASP A 47 16.72 -22.78 -3.82
N THR A 48 17.82 -22.45 -4.55
CA THR A 48 19.12 -23.13 -4.38
C THR A 48 20.17 -22.21 -3.74
N ILE A 49 20.61 -21.15 -4.43
CA ILE A 49 21.75 -20.32 -4.00
C ILE A 49 21.39 -19.50 -2.74
N TYR A 50 20.30 -18.74 -2.79
CA TYR A 50 19.87 -17.93 -1.66
C TYR A 50 19.46 -18.79 -0.46
N ALA A 51 18.66 -19.84 -0.69
CA ALA A 51 18.19 -20.73 0.37
C ALA A 51 19.34 -21.37 1.15
N GLU A 52 20.38 -21.87 0.45
CA GLU A 52 21.57 -22.43 1.11
C GLU A 52 22.40 -21.35 1.81
N GLY A 53 22.52 -20.16 1.23
CA GLY A 53 23.20 -19.02 1.85
C GLY A 53 22.53 -18.58 3.16
N GLN A 54 21.21 -18.49 3.14
CA GLN A 54 20.41 -18.16 4.33
C GLN A 54 20.48 -19.25 5.38
N ARG A 55 20.37 -20.53 4.97
CA ARG A 55 20.48 -21.69 5.87
C ARG A 55 21.81 -21.68 6.62
N ARG A 56 22.95 -21.51 5.93
CA ARG A 56 24.27 -21.43 6.56
C ARG A 56 24.44 -20.24 7.48
N TYR A 57 23.87 -19.10 7.10
CA TYR A 57 23.89 -17.90 7.95
C TYR A 57 23.15 -18.14 9.25
N VAL A 58 21.91 -18.67 9.20
CA VAL A 58 21.10 -18.98 10.38
C VAL A 58 21.78 -20.07 11.24
N GLU A 59 22.45 -21.06 10.63
CA GLU A 59 23.21 -22.11 11.32
C GLU A 59 24.39 -21.53 12.13
N SER A 60 24.96 -20.41 11.68
CA SER A 60 26.02 -19.70 12.39
C SER A 60 25.53 -18.91 13.61
N LEU A 61 24.22 -18.69 13.75
CA LEU A 61 23.61 -17.93 14.82
C LEU A 61 23.43 -18.76 16.12
N SER A 62 22.77 -18.18 17.13
CA SER A 62 22.55 -18.81 18.44
C SER A 62 21.73 -20.12 18.38
N ALA A 63 21.81 -20.93 19.45
CA ALA A 63 21.03 -22.16 19.56
C ALA A 63 19.51 -21.94 19.46
N TYR A 64 19.00 -20.78 19.85
CA TYR A 64 17.59 -20.38 19.68
C TYR A 64 17.24 -20.21 18.20
N ALA A 65 18.08 -19.54 17.43
CA ALA A 65 17.88 -19.37 15.99
C ALA A 65 17.94 -20.71 15.25
N ARG A 66 18.75 -21.67 15.71
CA ARG A 66 18.82 -23.01 15.14
C ARG A 66 17.52 -23.82 15.23
N GLN A 67 16.65 -23.56 16.19
CA GLN A 67 15.32 -24.20 16.24
C GLN A 67 14.49 -23.92 15.00
N PHE A 68 14.73 -22.80 14.33
CA PHE A 68 14.07 -22.46 13.06
C PHE A 68 14.69 -23.19 11.87
N LEU A 69 15.95 -23.66 11.98
CA LEU A 69 16.61 -24.44 10.92
C LEU A 69 15.95 -25.79 10.66
N GLU A 70 15.43 -26.45 11.70
CA GLU A 70 14.72 -27.74 11.55
C GLU A 70 13.50 -27.60 10.62
N MET A 71 12.99 -26.38 10.43
CA MET A 71 11.88 -26.06 9.53
C MET A 71 12.34 -25.60 8.13
N MET A 72 13.63 -25.30 7.94
CA MET A 72 14.18 -24.91 6.64
C MET A 72 14.64 -26.17 5.90
N GLN A 73 13.97 -26.48 4.79
CA GLN A 73 14.40 -27.58 3.94
C GLN A 73 15.75 -27.28 3.33
N LYS A 74 16.67 -28.26 3.33
CA LYS A 74 17.94 -28.16 2.64
C LYS A 74 17.67 -28.26 1.13
N PRO A 75 18.17 -27.32 0.31
CA PRO A 75 18.05 -27.41 -1.14
C PRO A 75 18.66 -28.69 -1.69
N ASP A 76 18.06 -29.25 -2.73
CA ASP A 76 18.60 -30.41 -3.44
C ASP A 76 19.82 -30.01 -4.31
N VAL A 77 20.96 -29.97 -3.67
CA VAL A 77 22.24 -29.62 -4.25
C VAL A 77 23.34 -30.41 -3.57
N ASP A 78 24.32 -30.90 -4.35
CA ASP A 78 25.43 -31.68 -3.79
C ASP A 78 26.33 -30.79 -2.92
N GLN A 79 26.81 -29.66 -3.48
CA GLN A 79 27.72 -28.75 -2.80
C GLN A 79 27.64 -27.33 -3.37
N ILE A 80 27.75 -26.32 -2.49
CA ILE A 80 27.95 -24.92 -2.88
C ILE A 80 29.11 -24.35 -2.07
N ASP A 81 30.17 -23.88 -2.75
CA ASP A 81 31.32 -23.25 -2.11
C ASP A 81 31.43 -21.78 -2.47
N GLY A 82 32.02 -20.98 -1.57
CA GLY A 82 32.25 -19.55 -1.78
C GLY A 82 31.04 -18.66 -1.49
N LEU A 83 29.98 -19.19 -0.82
CA LEU A 83 28.82 -18.38 -0.41
C LEU A 83 29.20 -17.29 0.59
N SER A 84 28.73 -16.08 0.33
CA SER A 84 28.64 -14.97 1.30
C SER A 84 27.29 -14.98 1.99
N PRO A 85 27.10 -14.21 3.10
CA PRO A 85 25.77 -13.93 3.65
C PRO A 85 24.86 -13.44 2.52
N ALA A 86 23.69 -14.07 2.38
CA ALA A 86 22.80 -13.82 1.25
C ALA A 86 21.57 -12.99 1.67
N ILE A 87 21.22 -12.01 0.85
CA ILE A 87 20.03 -11.16 1.00
C ILE A 87 19.18 -11.31 -0.26
N SER A 88 17.90 -11.67 -0.07
CA SER A 88 16.90 -11.77 -1.13
C SER A 88 16.03 -10.52 -1.19
N ILE A 89 15.79 -10.05 -2.40
CA ILE A 89 14.86 -8.94 -2.69
C ILE A 89 13.83 -9.41 -3.71
N GLU A 90 12.80 -10.11 -3.19
CA GLU A 90 11.71 -10.66 -4.00
C GLU A 90 10.56 -9.66 -4.15
N GLN A 91 9.71 -9.88 -5.16
CA GLN A 91 8.49 -9.10 -5.37
C GLN A 91 7.38 -9.43 -4.39
N LYS A 92 7.44 -10.57 -3.72
CA LYS A 92 6.35 -11.08 -2.88
C LYS A 92 6.13 -10.21 -1.64
N THR A 93 4.86 -9.91 -1.43
CA THR A 93 4.21 -9.37 -0.25
C THR A 93 4.65 -8.00 0.25
N THR A 94 3.92 -6.99 -0.18
CA THR A 94 3.75 -5.77 0.61
C THR A 94 3.15 -6.13 1.96
N SER A 95 3.74 -5.63 3.04
CA SER A 95 3.13 -5.72 4.37
C SER A 95 1.76 -5.04 4.32
N ARG A 96 0.71 -5.77 4.69
CA ARG A 96 -0.65 -5.21 4.81
C ARG A 96 -0.86 -4.44 6.11
N ASN A 97 0.18 -4.27 6.91
CA ASN A 97 0.09 -3.49 8.14
C ASN A 97 -0.12 -2.00 7.79
N PRO A 98 -1.25 -1.38 8.15
CA PRO A 98 -1.55 0.01 7.82
C PRO A 98 -0.62 1.01 8.52
N ARG A 99 0.14 0.56 9.53
CA ARG A 99 1.17 1.34 10.22
C ARG A 99 2.54 1.28 9.56
N SER A 100 2.73 0.40 8.56
CA SER A 100 3.95 0.34 7.77
C SER A 100 3.89 1.37 6.65
N THR A 101 4.84 2.29 6.60
CA THR A 101 4.94 3.36 5.59
C THR A 101 6.29 3.32 4.90
N VAL A 102 6.42 4.00 3.77
CA VAL A 102 7.71 4.17 3.08
C VAL A 102 8.77 4.68 4.04
N GLY A 103 8.45 5.73 4.82
CA GLY A 103 9.38 6.32 5.79
C GLY A 103 9.83 5.37 6.90
N THR A 104 8.95 4.47 7.37
CA THR A 104 9.31 3.49 8.43
C THR A 104 10.09 2.31 7.88
N VAL A 105 9.77 1.82 6.67
CA VAL A 105 10.50 0.72 6.03
C VAL A 105 11.92 1.12 5.65
N THR A 106 12.13 2.37 5.29
CA THR A 106 13.46 2.94 4.94
C THR A 106 14.22 3.49 6.14
N GLU A 107 13.65 3.41 7.34
CA GLU A 107 14.20 4.00 8.59
C GLU A 107 14.34 5.54 8.55
N ILE A 108 14.00 6.20 7.44
CA ILE A 108 14.07 7.66 7.31
C ILE A 108 13.25 8.33 8.42
N TYR A 109 12.05 7.78 8.69
CA TYR A 109 11.16 8.32 9.72
C TYR A 109 11.76 8.25 11.13
N ASP A 110 12.56 7.22 11.44
CA ASP A 110 13.22 7.10 12.74
C ASP A 110 14.31 8.16 12.93
N TYR A 111 15.09 8.44 11.87
CA TYR A 111 16.03 9.56 11.89
C TYR A 111 15.32 10.92 11.95
N MET A 112 14.18 11.09 11.28
CA MET A 112 13.37 12.30 11.38
C MET A 112 12.86 12.52 12.82
N ARG A 113 12.36 11.48 13.46
CA ARG A 113 11.94 11.54 14.87
C ARG A 113 13.07 12.00 15.79
N LEU A 114 14.28 11.48 15.58
CA LEU A 114 15.45 11.88 16.32
C LEU A 114 15.82 13.34 16.05
N LEU A 115 15.78 13.77 14.78
CA LEU A 115 16.05 15.15 14.39
C LEU A 115 15.08 16.12 15.08
N PHE A 116 13.77 15.85 14.98
CA PHE A 116 12.73 16.70 15.58
C PHE A 116 12.83 16.75 17.11
N ALA A 117 13.23 15.65 17.74
CA ALA A 117 13.43 15.62 19.19
C ALA A 117 14.66 16.43 19.65
N ARG A 118 15.67 16.61 18.79
CA ARG A 118 16.94 17.26 19.14
C ARG A 118 17.00 18.75 18.78
N ILE A 119 16.45 19.15 17.65
CA ILE A 119 16.51 20.53 17.14
C ILE A 119 15.13 21.15 16.88
N GLY A 120 14.04 20.39 17.10
CA GLY A 120 12.69 20.90 16.90
C GLY A 120 12.32 21.98 17.91
N VAL A 121 11.66 23.02 17.43
CA VAL A 121 11.13 24.13 18.25
C VAL A 121 9.63 23.94 18.39
N ALA A 122 9.15 23.97 19.64
CA ALA A 122 7.72 23.90 19.92
C ALA A 122 7.02 25.23 19.61
N TYR A 123 5.86 25.17 18.96
CA TYR A 123 5.03 26.35 18.66
C TYR A 123 3.65 26.19 19.27
N SER A 124 3.08 27.31 19.71
CA SER A 124 1.70 27.33 20.19
C SER A 124 0.73 27.21 19.04
N PRO A 125 -0.21 26.24 19.04
CA PRO A 125 -1.25 26.15 18.02
C PRO A 125 -2.20 27.37 17.99
N ALA A 126 -2.35 28.07 19.12
CA ALA A 126 -3.25 29.22 19.24
C ALA A 126 -2.62 30.55 18.80
N THR A 127 -1.32 30.72 19.03
CA THR A 127 -0.64 32.01 18.77
C THR A 127 0.37 31.93 17.64
N GLY A 128 0.76 30.72 17.21
CA GLY A 128 1.83 30.52 16.23
C GLY A 128 3.23 30.92 16.68
N LEU A 129 3.40 31.31 17.95
CA LEU A 129 4.68 31.72 18.52
C LEU A 129 5.43 30.54 19.12
N PRO A 130 6.78 30.55 19.12
CA PRO A 130 7.56 29.49 19.75
C PRO A 130 7.32 29.45 21.26
N ILE A 131 7.32 28.25 21.81
CA ILE A 131 7.16 27.96 23.22
C ILE A 131 8.51 27.45 23.72
N GLU A 132 9.06 28.09 24.73
CA GLU A 132 10.35 27.69 25.34
C GLU A 132 10.11 27.19 26.77
N SER A 133 10.85 26.17 27.18
CA SER A 133 10.98 25.79 28.59
C SER A 133 12.14 26.59 29.20
N GLN A 134 11.96 27.09 30.39
CA GLN A 134 12.92 27.88 31.09
C GLN A 134 13.38 27.17 32.35
N THR A 135 14.68 27.19 32.64
CA THR A 135 15.18 26.74 33.93
C THR A 135 14.88 27.79 35.00
N VAL A 136 14.79 27.39 36.26
CA VAL A 136 14.60 28.34 37.39
C VAL A 136 15.66 29.45 37.38
N THR A 137 16.91 29.12 37.06
CA THR A 137 18.00 30.11 36.93
C THR A 137 17.67 31.16 35.86
N GLN A 138 17.22 30.74 34.69
CA GLN A 138 16.85 31.67 33.61
C GLN A 138 15.65 32.54 33.97
N MET A 139 14.67 31.98 34.72
CA MET A 139 13.52 32.74 35.22
C MET A 139 13.97 33.83 36.20
N VAL A 140 14.88 33.47 37.12
CA VAL A 140 15.47 34.39 38.08
C VAL A 140 16.25 35.49 37.34
N ASP A 141 17.13 35.12 36.41
CA ASP A 141 17.93 36.08 35.64
C ASP A 141 17.06 37.09 34.89
N ARG A 142 15.96 36.62 34.32
CA ARG A 142 15.01 37.46 33.59
C ARG A 142 14.28 38.46 34.50
N VAL A 143 13.96 38.04 35.72
CA VAL A 143 13.37 38.97 36.72
C VAL A 143 14.42 39.95 37.25
N LEU A 144 15.65 39.49 37.51
CA LEU A 144 16.73 40.35 37.97
C LEU A 144 17.24 41.35 36.90
N ALA A 145 16.99 41.08 35.63
CA ALA A 145 17.25 42.02 34.53
C ALA A 145 16.25 43.20 34.46
N LEU A 146 15.18 43.19 35.25
CA LEU A 146 14.24 44.29 35.36
C LEU A 146 14.87 45.44 36.17
N PRO A 147 14.42 46.71 36.02
CA PRO A 147 14.92 47.85 36.75
C PRO A 147 14.84 47.65 38.28
N ASP A 148 15.89 48.04 38.97
CA ASP A 148 15.95 47.97 40.43
C ASP A 148 14.77 48.72 41.05
N GLY A 149 14.14 48.13 42.09
CA GLY A 149 12.96 48.69 42.74
C GLY A 149 11.61 48.28 42.08
N THR A 150 11.62 47.52 40.94
CA THR A 150 10.37 47.02 40.32
C THR A 150 9.62 46.13 41.30
N ARG A 151 8.29 46.36 41.46
CA ARG A 151 7.44 45.59 42.37
C ARG A 151 6.63 44.59 41.58
N LEU A 152 6.72 43.29 41.99
CA LEU A 152 6.06 42.16 41.34
C LEU A 152 5.32 41.28 42.35
N TYR A 153 4.23 40.69 41.93
CA TYR A 153 3.63 39.50 42.54
C TYR A 153 4.05 38.26 41.81
N LEU A 154 4.67 37.29 42.48
CA LEU A 154 4.89 35.95 41.90
C LEU A 154 3.68 35.12 42.22
N LEU A 155 3.01 34.65 41.14
CA LEU A 155 1.74 33.96 41.15
C LEU A 155 1.90 32.53 40.63
N ALA A 156 1.17 31.60 41.26
CA ALA A 156 1.01 30.22 40.76
C ALA A 156 -0.40 30.03 40.21
N PRO A 157 -0.59 29.90 38.88
CA PRO A 157 -1.91 29.76 38.25
C PRO A 157 -2.45 28.33 38.36
N ILE A 158 -3.16 28.02 39.47
CA ILE A 158 -3.64 26.66 39.77
C ILE A 158 -4.94 26.28 39.04
N VAL A 159 -5.79 27.26 38.71
CA VAL A 159 -7.03 27.08 37.94
C VAL A 159 -7.06 28.07 36.80
N ARG A 160 -7.28 27.59 35.59
CA ARG A 160 -7.33 28.42 34.37
C ARG A 160 -8.57 28.07 33.54
N GLY A 161 -9.56 28.96 33.53
CA GLY A 161 -10.75 28.86 32.74
C GLY A 161 -11.59 27.59 32.98
N ARG A 162 -11.57 27.03 34.19
CA ARG A 162 -12.31 25.81 34.53
C ARG A 162 -13.50 26.10 35.40
N LYS A 163 -14.58 25.32 35.19
CA LYS A 163 -15.77 25.36 36.04
C LYS A 163 -15.54 24.61 37.34
N GLY A 164 -15.97 25.15 38.46
CA GLY A 164 -15.87 24.50 39.77
C GLY A 164 -16.07 25.43 40.94
N GLU A 165 -16.24 24.88 42.15
CA GLU A 165 -16.42 25.66 43.40
C GLU A 165 -15.07 25.87 44.15
N TYR A 166 -14.08 25.04 43.89
CA TYR A 166 -12.68 25.06 44.40
C TYR A 166 -12.50 25.28 45.92
N ARG A 167 -13.55 24.99 46.73
CA ARG A 167 -13.48 25.17 48.22
C ARG A 167 -12.45 24.27 48.88
N LYS A 168 -12.26 23.03 48.38
CA LYS A 168 -11.31 22.07 48.91
C LYS A 168 -9.88 22.50 48.60
N GLU A 169 -9.63 22.91 47.39
CA GLU A 169 -8.33 23.39 46.93
C GLU A 169 -7.87 24.64 47.70
N LEU A 170 -8.80 25.62 47.92
CA LEU A 170 -8.54 26.81 48.72
C LEU A 170 -8.22 26.45 50.17
N ALA A 171 -8.97 25.53 50.82
CA ALA A 171 -8.72 25.05 52.15
C ALA A 171 -7.37 24.30 52.31
N GLU A 172 -6.94 23.56 51.28
CA GLU A 172 -5.64 22.91 51.23
C GLU A 172 -4.48 23.92 51.13
N LEU A 173 -4.67 24.97 50.33
CA LEU A 173 -3.70 26.05 50.21
C LEU A 173 -3.52 26.79 51.53
N GLN A 174 -4.60 27.06 52.26
CA GLN A 174 -4.56 27.64 53.58
C GLN A 174 -3.78 26.79 54.57
N LYS A 175 -3.99 25.47 54.54
CA LYS A 175 -3.22 24.51 55.38
C LYS A 175 -1.71 24.48 55.03
N LYS A 176 -1.37 24.79 53.77
CA LYS A 176 0.04 24.89 53.32
C LYS A 176 0.65 26.25 53.64
N GLY A 177 -0.10 27.18 54.27
CA GLY A 177 0.42 28.46 54.74
C GLY A 177 0.27 29.60 53.76
N PHE A 178 -0.41 29.42 52.62
CA PHE A 178 -0.69 30.52 51.73
C PHE A 178 -1.84 31.37 52.27
N THR A 179 -1.73 32.70 52.13
CA THR A 179 -2.70 33.62 52.70
C THR A 179 -3.52 34.31 51.63
N ARG A 180 -2.99 34.47 50.43
CA ARG A 180 -3.64 35.26 49.37
C ARG A 180 -3.78 34.51 48.04
N VAL A 181 -4.90 34.78 47.38
CA VAL A 181 -5.19 34.31 46.03
C VAL A 181 -5.71 35.47 45.18
N LYS A 182 -5.53 35.35 43.88
CA LYS A 182 -6.15 36.21 42.89
C LYS A 182 -7.24 35.39 42.18
N ILE A 183 -8.50 35.74 42.32
CA ILE A 183 -9.64 35.05 41.74
C ILE A 183 -10.27 36.00 40.71
N ASP A 184 -10.40 35.54 39.47
CA ASP A 184 -11.01 36.28 38.38
C ASP A 184 -10.48 37.73 38.25
N GLY A 185 -9.18 37.89 38.47
CA GLY A 185 -8.49 39.20 38.39
C GLY A 185 -8.46 40.01 39.66
N GLN A 186 -9.14 39.59 40.74
CA GLN A 186 -9.18 40.34 42.03
C GLN A 186 -8.45 39.59 43.12
N PHE A 187 -7.66 40.32 43.94
CA PHE A 187 -6.94 39.78 45.10
C PHE A 187 -7.86 39.59 46.29
N HIS A 188 -7.82 38.43 46.91
CA HIS A 188 -8.57 38.06 48.12
C HIS A 188 -7.65 37.38 49.12
N GLU A 189 -7.93 37.57 50.39
CA GLU A 189 -7.40 36.69 51.45
C GLU A 189 -8.15 35.34 51.35
N ILE A 190 -7.46 34.20 51.45
CA ILE A 190 -8.04 32.85 51.26
C ILE A 190 -9.20 32.66 52.26
N GLU A 191 -9.10 33.16 53.46
CA GLU A 191 -10.14 33.06 54.51
C GLU A 191 -11.45 33.79 54.17
N SER A 192 -11.34 34.87 53.39
CA SER A 192 -12.49 35.68 52.97
C SER A 192 -12.81 35.55 51.46
N ALA A 193 -12.26 34.52 50.82
CA ALA A 193 -12.48 34.29 49.41
C ALA A 193 -14.00 34.06 49.11
N PRO A 194 -14.53 34.67 48.06
CA PRO A 194 -15.94 34.54 47.71
C PRO A 194 -16.30 33.07 47.32
N ALA A 195 -17.51 32.64 47.61
CA ALA A 195 -18.01 31.36 47.17
C ALA A 195 -18.18 31.36 45.66
N LEU A 196 -17.44 30.46 44.96
CA LEU A 196 -17.43 30.40 43.50
C LEU A 196 -18.60 29.52 42.97
N ASP A 197 -19.25 30.00 41.90
CA ASP A 197 -20.35 29.25 41.26
C ASP A 197 -19.80 28.21 40.27
N LYS A 198 -20.12 26.94 40.48
CA LYS A 198 -19.72 25.81 39.62
C LYS A 198 -20.18 25.93 38.16
N LYS A 199 -21.09 26.83 37.84
CA LYS A 199 -21.60 27.05 36.48
C LYS A 199 -20.68 27.91 35.60
N PHE A 200 -19.87 28.76 36.25
CA PHE A 200 -18.96 29.69 35.56
C PHE A 200 -17.53 29.15 35.53
N LYS A 201 -16.78 29.69 34.60
CA LYS A 201 -15.30 29.41 34.49
C LYS A 201 -14.59 30.41 35.41
N HIS A 202 -13.66 29.93 36.17
CA HIS A 202 -12.83 30.73 37.09
C HIS A 202 -11.35 30.61 36.78
N ASP A 203 -10.62 31.67 37.06
CA ASP A 203 -9.16 31.72 37.08
C ASP A 203 -8.70 31.95 38.52
N ILE A 204 -7.81 31.13 39.06
CA ILE A 204 -7.28 31.22 40.41
C ILE A 204 -5.78 31.17 40.39
N ASP A 205 -5.14 32.26 40.78
CA ASP A 205 -3.68 32.33 40.93
C ASP A 205 -3.36 32.45 42.44
N VAL A 206 -2.45 31.64 42.93
CA VAL A 206 -1.97 31.72 44.32
C VAL A 206 -0.82 32.72 44.39
N VAL A 207 -0.87 33.68 45.33
CA VAL A 207 0.25 34.60 45.56
C VAL A 207 1.33 33.87 46.36
N VAL A 208 2.43 33.52 45.68
CA VAL A 208 3.56 32.80 46.29
C VAL A 208 4.50 33.78 46.98
N ASP A 209 4.84 34.88 46.32
CA ASP A 209 5.75 35.90 46.90
C ASP A 209 5.42 37.32 46.40
N ARG A 210 5.87 38.33 47.15
CA ARG A 210 5.85 39.75 46.79
C ARG A 210 7.27 40.22 46.69
N ILE A 211 7.69 40.55 45.51
CA ILE A 211 9.07 40.80 45.17
C ILE A 211 9.28 42.28 44.88
N VAL A 212 10.36 42.78 45.39
CA VAL A 212 10.93 44.07 44.96
C VAL A 212 12.29 43.72 44.38
N VAL A 213 12.48 43.96 43.08
CA VAL A 213 13.71 43.59 42.36
C VAL A 213 14.90 44.33 43.00
N LYS A 214 15.89 43.53 43.43
CA LYS A 214 17.15 43.98 43.98
C LYS A 214 18.22 42.94 43.63
N PRO A 215 19.54 43.30 43.54
CA PRO A 215 20.60 42.36 43.16
C PRO A 215 20.79 41.18 44.13
N ASP A 216 20.38 41.30 45.38
CA ASP A 216 20.61 40.36 46.48
C ASP A 216 19.50 39.33 46.69
N ILE A 217 18.42 39.38 45.92
CA ILE A 217 17.23 38.51 46.13
C ILE A 217 17.28 37.18 45.34
N GLY A 218 18.34 36.87 44.61
CA GLY A 218 18.42 35.77 43.68
C GLY A 218 18.04 34.40 44.30
N THR A 219 18.59 34.09 45.51
CA THR A 219 18.30 32.81 46.18
C THR A 219 16.82 32.70 46.60
N ARG A 220 16.29 33.75 47.22
CA ARG A 220 14.89 33.82 47.65
C ARG A 220 13.94 33.71 46.45
N LEU A 221 14.31 34.38 45.36
CA LEU A 221 13.54 34.34 44.12
C LEU A 221 13.50 32.93 43.49
N ALA A 222 14.62 32.19 43.55
CA ALA A 222 14.69 30.83 43.08
C ALA A 222 13.76 29.90 43.90
N ASP A 223 13.79 29.99 45.24
CA ASP A 223 12.91 29.21 46.13
C ASP A 223 11.43 29.53 45.87
N SER A 224 11.15 30.80 45.63
CA SER A 224 9.77 31.25 45.31
C SER A 224 9.30 30.74 43.95
N PHE A 225 10.16 30.71 42.92
CA PHE A 225 9.87 30.11 41.64
C PHE A 225 9.65 28.60 41.78
N GLU A 226 10.50 27.85 42.46
CA GLU A 226 10.32 26.43 42.70
C GLU A 226 9.00 26.12 43.38
N THR A 227 8.61 26.93 44.36
CA THR A 227 7.31 26.82 45.04
C THR A 227 6.15 27.07 44.09
N ALA A 228 6.21 28.13 43.26
CA ALA A 228 5.18 28.46 42.29
C ALA A 228 5.03 27.37 41.23
N LEU A 229 6.14 26.87 40.69
CA LEU A 229 6.18 25.82 39.68
C LEU A 229 5.59 24.50 40.21
N LYS A 230 5.91 24.11 41.44
CA LYS A 230 5.31 22.91 42.10
C LYS A 230 3.80 23.05 42.32
N LEU A 231 3.29 24.24 42.62
CA LEU A 231 1.86 24.46 42.84
C LEU A 231 1.04 24.44 41.52
N ALA A 232 1.61 24.96 40.44
CA ALA A 232 0.92 25.19 39.19
C ALA A 232 1.45 24.35 38.02
N ASP A 233 1.91 23.11 38.31
CA ASP A 233 2.37 22.15 37.32
C ASP A 233 3.39 22.71 36.31
N GLY A 234 4.41 23.43 36.85
CA GLY A 234 5.53 23.96 36.05
C GLY A 234 5.28 25.33 35.46
N LEU A 235 4.27 26.08 35.94
CA LEU A 235 4.00 27.45 35.53
C LEU A 235 4.15 28.44 36.68
N ALA A 236 4.67 29.62 36.35
CA ALA A 236 4.71 30.75 37.26
C ALA A 236 4.44 32.05 36.50
N VAL A 237 3.85 33.04 37.14
CA VAL A 237 3.52 34.36 36.57
C VAL A 237 4.10 35.45 37.48
N ALA A 238 4.89 36.36 36.92
CA ALA A 238 5.26 37.58 37.60
C ALA A 238 4.39 38.73 37.07
N GLU A 239 3.52 39.24 37.94
CA GLU A 239 2.62 40.36 37.63
C GLU A 239 3.15 41.66 38.19
N PHE A 240 3.27 42.71 37.38
CA PHE A 240 3.72 44.03 37.82
C PHE A 240 2.68 44.71 38.74
N ALA A 241 3.11 45.15 39.90
CA ALA A 241 2.19 45.81 40.83
C ALA A 241 1.77 47.22 40.38
N ASP A 242 2.63 47.92 39.65
CA ASP A 242 2.49 49.33 39.33
C ASP A 242 2.34 49.67 37.84
N LYS A 243 2.25 48.64 36.94
CA LYS A 243 2.09 48.87 35.51
C LYS A 243 0.76 48.39 35.01
N PRO A 244 -0.27 49.26 34.89
CA PRO A 244 -1.53 48.88 34.24
C PRO A 244 -1.32 48.60 32.74
N LEU A 245 -2.09 47.71 32.19
CA LEU A 245 -2.12 47.43 30.77
C LEU A 245 -2.43 48.67 29.95
N LYS A 246 -1.59 49.03 28.98
CA LYS A 246 -1.82 50.17 28.09
C LYS A 246 -2.96 49.86 27.15
N ALA A 247 -3.92 50.80 27.03
CA ALA A 247 -5.12 50.65 26.19
C ALA A 247 -4.90 50.49 24.67
N SER A 248 -3.61 50.61 24.20
CA SER A 248 -3.25 50.49 22.78
C SER A 248 -2.92 49.09 22.34
N GLU A 249 -2.91 48.08 23.21
CA GLU A 249 -2.61 46.66 22.88
C GLU A 249 -3.87 45.77 22.82
N THR A 250 -5.04 46.40 22.77
CA THR A 250 -6.34 45.71 22.55
C THR A 250 -6.72 45.71 21.07
N SER A 251 -5.79 45.45 20.16
CA SER A 251 -6.13 45.18 18.75
C SER A 251 -6.64 43.76 18.60
N GLU A 252 -7.84 43.68 18.02
CA GLU A 252 -8.52 42.48 17.59
C GLU A 252 -7.60 41.64 16.70
N GLU A 253 -7.29 40.41 17.16
CA GLU A 253 -7.19 39.15 16.44
C GLU A 253 -6.49 38.13 17.35
N GLY A 254 -7.28 37.17 17.84
CA GLY A 254 -6.78 35.89 18.31
C GLY A 254 -6.05 35.86 19.64
N ALA A 255 -6.74 35.99 20.75
CA ALA A 255 -6.43 35.33 22.02
C ALA A 255 -7.52 35.56 23.06
N ASN A 256 -7.98 34.53 23.72
CA ASN A 256 -8.73 34.63 24.97
C ASN A 256 -7.84 35.25 26.09
N LYS A 257 -7.61 36.55 26.02
CA LYS A 257 -7.16 37.27 27.21
C LYS A 257 -8.33 37.27 28.17
N SER A 258 -8.12 36.78 29.40
CA SER A 258 -9.13 37.00 30.48
C SER A 258 -9.52 38.47 30.50
N LYS A 259 -10.79 38.79 30.36
CA LYS A 259 -11.31 40.17 30.35
C LYS A 259 -10.99 40.94 31.64
N ASN A 260 -10.33 40.31 32.60
CA ASN A 260 -10.12 40.79 33.95
C ASN A 260 -8.62 41.09 34.27
N ASP A 261 -7.70 40.97 33.34
CA ASP A 261 -6.28 41.26 33.58
C ASP A 261 -6.06 42.78 33.52
N THR A 262 -5.69 43.34 34.67
CA THR A 262 -5.51 44.78 34.82
C THR A 262 -4.04 45.24 34.75
N HIS A 263 -3.07 44.33 34.85
CA HIS A 263 -1.63 44.64 34.93
C HIS A 263 -0.80 43.83 33.97
N GLU A 264 0.37 44.35 33.60
CA GLU A 264 1.36 43.67 32.78
C GLU A 264 1.88 42.40 33.48
N ARG A 265 2.05 41.27 32.75
CA ARG A 265 2.46 39.96 33.28
C ARG A 265 3.61 39.37 32.48
N LEU A 266 4.58 38.78 33.18
CA LEU A 266 5.60 37.93 32.61
C LEU A 266 5.25 36.46 32.96
N LEU A 267 5.09 35.64 31.96
CA LEU A 267 4.89 34.21 32.18
C LEU A 267 6.20 33.47 32.11
N PHE A 268 6.35 32.50 33.01
CA PHE A 268 7.47 31.57 33.10
C PHE A 268 6.94 30.15 33.08
N SER A 269 7.65 29.27 32.39
CA SER A 269 7.29 27.87 32.36
C SER A 269 8.54 26.98 32.40
N GLU A 270 8.53 26.01 33.29
CA GLU A 270 9.50 24.91 33.35
C GLU A 270 9.23 23.88 32.26
N ARG A 271 7.98 23.80 31.76
CA ARG A 271 7.53 22.94 30.67
C ARG A 271 7.29 23.75 29.41
N PHE A 272 7.25 23.09 28.27
CA PHE A 272 6.81 23.72 27.03
C PHE A 272 5.28 24.00 27.11
N ALA A 273 4.95 25.20 27.56
CA ALA A 273 3.55 25.61 27.76
C ALA A 273 3.22 26.94 27.09
N CYS A 274 2.06 26.97 26.41
CA CYS A 274 1.53 28.21 25.86
C CYS A 274 0.71 28.96 26.92
N PRO A 275 1.10 30.21 27.22
CA PRO A 275 0.41 31.01 28.24
C PRO A 275 -1.03 31.37 27.91
N VAL A 276 -1.34 31.45 26.61
CA VAL A 276 -2.63 31.94 26.12
C VAL A 276 -3.68 30.81 26.03
N SER A 277 -3.27 29.63 25.50
CA SER A 277 -4.19 28.52 25.27
C SER A 277 -4.14 27.43 26.33
N GLY A 278 -3.14 27.43 27.20
CA GLY A 278 -2.89 26.35 28.14
C GLY A 278 -2.36 25.07 27.47
N PHE A 279 -2.02 25.13 26.19
CA PHE A 279 -1.43 24.02 25.47
C PHE A 279 -0.04 23.69 26.05
N THR A 280 0.17 22.43 26.40
CA THR A 280 1.42 21.96 27.03
C THR A 280 2.00 20.78 26.26
N ILE A 281 3.33 20.72 26.20
CA ILE A 281 4.10 19.55 25.76
C ILE A 281 4.95 19.13 26.95
N ASP A 282 4.76 17.91 27.44
CA ASP A 282 5.45 17.43 28.65
C ASP A 282 6.94 17.24 28.39
N GLU A 283 7.27 16.51 27.32
CA GLU A 283 8.65 16.21 26.93
C GLU A 283 8.78 16.09 25.41
N ILE A 284 9.85 16.64 24.82
CA ILE A 284 10.16 16.50 23.41
C ILE A 284 11.19 15.39 23.25
N GLU A 285 10.67 14.15 23.10
CA GLU A 285 11.45 12.94 22.89
C GLU A 285 11.09 12.26 21.57
N PRO A 286 11.94 11.36 21.02
CA PRO A 286 11.63 10.64 19.78
C PRO A 286 10.32 9.86 19.81
N ARG A 287 9.87 9.37 20.99
CA ARG A 287 8.59 8.67 21.13
C ARG A 287 7.36 9.57 20.88
N LEU A 288 7.48 10.89 21.11
CA LEU A 288 6.42 11.86 20.83
C LEU A 288 6.05 11.90 19.33
N PHE A 289 7.00 11.64 18.47
CA PHE A 289 6.82 11.63 17.01
C PHE A 289 6.52 10.25 16.45
N SER A 290 6.24 9.25 17.30
CA SER A 290 5.91 7.89 16.86
C SER A 290 4.41 7.69 16.82
N PHE A 291 3.86 7.46 15.63
CA PHE A 291 2.45 7.09 15.47
C PHE A 291 2.17 5.61 15.83
N ASN A 292 3.22 4.80 16.10
CA ASN A 292 3.11 3.43 16.59
C ASN A 292 3.17 3.33 18.14
N ASN A 293 3.35 4.46 18.81
CA ASN A 293 3.41 4.54 20.26
C ASN A 293 2.24 5.41 20.76
N PRO A 294 1.48 4.96 21.79
CA PRO A 294 0.38 5.74 22.35
C PRO A 294 0.76 7.13 22.85
N PHE A 295 2.05 7.36 23.14
CA PHE A 295 2.55 8.67 23.57
C PHE A 295 2.51 9.70 22.43
N GLY A 296 2.72 9.30 21.19
CA GLY A 296 2.73 10.18 20.01
C GLY A 296 1.53 10.00 19.06
N ALA A 297 0.89 8.86 19.08
CA ALA A 297 -0.23 8.55 18.19
C ALA A 297 -1.45 9.44 18.44
N CYS A 298 -2.12 9.86 17.37
CA CYS A 298 -3.41 10.53 17.49
C CYS A 298 -4.41 9.62 18.22
N PRO A 299 -5.05 10.08 19.31
CA PRO A 299 -5.93 9.22 20.12
C PRO A 299 -7.22 8.84 19.40
N LYS A 300 -7.66 9.63 18.40
CA LYS A 300 -8.90 9.37 17.66
C LYS A 300 -8.76 8.25 16.64
N CYS A 301 -7.69 8.28 15.84
CA CYS A 301 -7.43 7.27 14.81
C CYS A 301 -6.38 6.23 15.24
N ASP A 302 -5.92 6.26 16.47
CA ASP A 302 -4.89 5.36 17.02
C ASP A 302 -3.63 5.26 16.13
N GLY A 303 -3.23 6.40 15.55
CA GLY A 303 -2.07 6.51 14.67
C GLY A 303 -2.25 5.98 13.25
N LEU A 304 -3.46 5.66 12.83
CA LEU A 304 -3.76 5.20 11.48
C LEU A 304 -3.82 6.34 10.45
N GLY A 305 -4.19 7.55 10.90
CA GLY A 305 -4.34 8.72 10.04
C GLY A 305 -5.68 8.78 9.31
N THR A 306 -6.43 7.69 9.29
CA THR A 306 -7.74 7.58 8.64
C THR A 306 -8.80 7.10 9.62
N GLU A 307 -10.04 7.43 9.33
CA GLU A 307 -11.24 6.93 10.00
C GLU A 307 -12.10 6.21 8.97
N LEU A 308 -12.62 5.05 9.35
CA LEU A 308 -13.57 4.31 8.53
C LEU A 308 -14.97 4.85 8.76
N HIS A 309 -15.60 5.35 7.72
CA HIS A 309 -16.98 5.79 7.76
C HIS A 309 -17.86 4.95 6.84
N PHE A 310 -19.07 4.61 7.31
CA PHE A 310 -20.07 4.01 6.45
C PHE A 310 -20.69 5.09 5.58
N GLU A 311 -20.60 4.92 4.25
CA GLU A 311 -21.00 5.94 3.30
C GLU A 311 -22.44 5.77 2.84
N PRO A 312 -23.26 6.84 2.90
CA PRO A 312 -24.62 6.83 2.36
C PRO A 312 -24.69 6.39 0.90
N GLU A 313 -23.70 6.81 0.09
CA GLU A 313 -23.60 6.50 -1.33
C GLU A 313 -23.26 5.03 -1.60
N LEU A 314 -22.53 4.36 -0.69
CA LEU A 314 -22.27 2.93 -0.76
C LEU A 314 -23.44 2.11 -0.23
N VAL A 315 -24.20 2.66 0.74
CA VAL A 315 -25.40 2.04 1.28
C VAL A 315 -26.55 2.13 0.26
N VAL A 316 -26.67 3.25 -0.46
CA VAL A 316 -27.66 3.49 -1.52
C VAL A 316 -26.96 3.89 -2.81
N PRO A 317 -26.33 2.93 -3.52
CA PRO A 317 -25.53 3.24 -4.71
C PRO A 317 -26.38 3.65 -5.94
N ASP A 318 -27.62 3.22 -6.01
CA ASP A 318 -28.57 3.57 -7.07
C ASP A 318 -29.80 4.25 -6.50
N SER A 319 -29.80 5.57 -6.58
CA SER A 319 -30.91 6.41 -6.10
C SER A 319 -32.16 6.38 -7.00
N SER A 320 -32.09 5.73 -8.16
CA SER A 320 -33.26 5.52 -9.04
C SER A 320 -34.14 4.36 -8.58
N LEU A 321 -33.60 3.43 -7.77
CA LEU A 321 -34.34 2.35 -7.17
C LEU A 321 -35.21 2.82 -5.99
N SER A 322 -36.32 2.12 -5.77
CA SER A 322 -37.15 2.31 -4.58
C SER A 322 -36.67 1.43 -3.42
N MET A 323 -37.13 1.71 -2.19
CA MET A 323 -36.84 0.85 -1.03
C MET A 323 -37.30 -0.59 -1.27
N LYS A 324 -38.44 -0.77 -1.96
CA LYS A 324 -38.97 -2.10 -2.32
C LYS A 324 -38.09 -2.82 -3.35
N ASP A 325 -37.50 -2.07 -4.29
CA ASP A 325 -36.63 -2.63 -5.33
C ASP A 325 -35.18 -2.81 -4.86
N GLY A 326 -34.91 -2.53 -3.57
CA GLY A 326 -33.62 -2.81 -2.95
C GLY A 326 -32.64 -1.63 -3.02
N ALA A 327 -33.09 -0.38 -2.99
CA ALA A 327 -32.23 0.79 -2.94
C ALA A 327 -31.24 0.73 -1.77
N ILE A 328 -31.65 0.22 -0.61
CA ILE A 328 -30.81 0.06 0.59
C ILE A 328 -30.09 -1.29 0.52
N LEU A 329 -28.92 -1.26 -0.01
CA LEU A 329 -28.19 -2.44 -0.44
C LEU A 329 -27.76 -3.41 0.66
N PRO A 330 -27.31 -3.00 1.86
CA PRO A 330 -26.99 -3.91 2.95
C PRO A 330 -28.17 -4.78 3.39
N TRP A 331 -29.40 -4.28 3.20
CA TRP A 331 -30.64 -4.96 3.57
C TRP A 331 -31.29 -5.67 2.39
N ALA A 332 -31.07 -5.22 1.16
CA ALA A 332 -31.60 -5.85 -0.06
C ALA A 332 -30.96 -7.22 -0.36
N ARG A 333 -29.68 -7.39 -0.02
CA ARG A 333 -28.95 -8.65 -0.22
C ARG A 333 -29.33 -9.77 0.74
N THR A 334 -29.93 -9.45 1.84
CA THR A 334 -30.51 -10.45 2.74
C THR A 334 -31.80 -11.02 2.17
N GLY A 335 -32.00 -10.87 0.85
CA GLY A 335 -33.17 -11.26 0.08
C GLY A 335 -33.77 -12.61 0.50
N ASN A 336 -35.05 -12.69 0.64
CA ASN A 336 -35.86 -13.75 1.26
C ASN A 336 -35.63 -13.95 2.77
N THR A 337 -34.83 -13.16 3.44
CA THR A 337 -34.22 -13.63 4.68
C THR A 337 -34.65 -12.92 5.93
N SER A 338 -35.16 -11.70 5.89
CA SER A 338 -35.66 -11.08 7.10
C SER A 338 -36.86 -10.19 6.82
N PRO A 339 -38.06 -10.68 7.17
CA PRO A 339 -39.24 -9.83 7.24
C PRO A 339 -39.00 -8.58 8.07
N TYR A 340 -38.08 -8.66 9.03
CA TYR A 340 -37.67 -7.62 9.96
C TYR A 340 -37.26 -6.31 9.26
N TYR A 341 -36.36 -6.36 8.28
CA TYR A 341 -35.90 -5.12 7.62
C TYR A 341 -36.98 -4.48 6.75
N ASN A 342 -37.73 -5.31 6.01
CA ASN A 342 -38.87 -4.82 5.23
C ASN A 342 -39.95 -4.19 6.12
N GLN A 343 -40.32 -4.85 7.21
CA GLN A 343 -41.31 -4.33 8.17
C GLN A 343 -40.83 -3.03 8.84
N THR A 344 -39.51 -2.92 9.08
CA THR A 344 -38.90 -1.69 9.60
C THR A 344 -39.01 -0.56 8.58
N LEU A 345 -38.67 -0.82 7.30
CA LEU A 345 -38.79 0.18 6.25
C LEU A 345 -40.24 0.59 5.97
N GLU A 346 -41.18 -0.33 6.02
CA GLU A 346 -42.60 -0.07 5.87
C GLU A 346 -43.13 0.84 7.01
N ALA A 347 -42.68 0.59 8.26
CA ALA A 347 -43.02 1.42 9.41
C ALA A 347 -42.48 2.84 9.28
N LEU A 348 -41.21 2.99 8.83
CA LEU A 348 -40.57 4.27 8.56
C LEU A 348 -41.28 5.01 7.41
N ALA A 349 -41.57 4.32 6.32
CA ALA A 349 -42.29 4.88 5.19
C ALA A 349 -43.66 5.41 5.58
N LYS A 350 -44.39 4.66 6.41
CA LYS A 350 -45.68 5.07 6.96
C LYS A 350 -45.55 6.29 7.90
N HIS A 351 -44.54 6.30 8.76
CA HIS A 351 -44.27 7.41 9.69
C HIS A 351 -44.00 8.72 8.95
N TYR A 352 -43.14 8.66 7.93
CA TYR A 352 -42.77 9.84 7.11
C TYR A 352 -43.70 10.09 5.92
N LYS A 353 -44.80 9.34 5.79
CA LYS A 353 -45.81 9.44 4.70
C LYS A 353 -45.17 9.31 3.30
N VAL A 354 -44.26 8.37 3.12
CA VAL A 354 -43.58 8.06 1.87
C VAL A 354 -44.01 6.66 1.40
N SER A 355 -44.13 6.46 0.11
CA SER A 355 -44.40 5.13 -0.44
C SER A 355 -43.10 4.28 -0.56
N MET A 356 -43.17 2.99 -0.26
CA MET A 356 -42.08 2.04 -0.49
C MET A 356 -41.65 1.95 -1.96
N ASN A 357 -42.53 2.31 -2.90
CA ASN A 357 -42.27 2.28 -4.35
C ASN A 357 -41.70 3.63 -4.88
N THR A 358 -41.53 4.65 -4.03
CA THR A 358 -40.96 5.92 -4.46
C THR A 358 -39.44 5.75 -4.69
N PRO A 359 -38.88 6.15 -5.85
CA PRO A 359 -37.44 6.18 -6.08
C PRO A 359 -36.71 6.94 -4.97
N TRP A 360 -35.57 6.44 -4.51
CA TRP A 360 -34.83 7.02 -3.38
C TRP A 360 -34.54 8.51 -3.57
N LYS A 361 -34.19 8.93 -4.79
CA LYS A 361 -33.91 10.35 -5.12
C LYS A 361 -35.12 11.27 -4.89
N ASP A 362 -36.33 10.73 -5.02
CA ASP A 362 -37.62 11.48 -4.93
C ASP A 362 -38.18 11.46 -3.50
N ILE A 363 -37.59 10.72 -2.57
CA ILE A 363 -37.95 10.72 -1.15
C ILE A 363 -37.46 12.03 -0.52
N PRO A 364 -38.31 12.73 0.28
CA PRO A 364 -37.90 13.93 0.99
C PRO A 364 -36.64 13.75 1.82
N LYS A 365 -35.74 14.77 1.80
CA LYS A 365 -34.43 14.69 2.49
C LYS A 365 -34.58 14.29 3.96
N LYS A 366 -35.55 14.88 4.70
CA LYS A 366 -35.79 14.53 6.11
C LYS A 366 -36.08 13.03 6.33
N ALA A 367 -36.81 12.40 5.41
CA ALA A 367 -37.12 10.97 5.51
C ALA A 367 -35.89 10.12 5.13
N ARG A 368 -35.12 10.53 4.11
CA ARG A 368 -33.85 9.86 3.75
C ARG A 368 -32.84 9.89 4.88
N ASP A 369 -32.66 11.08 5.48
CA ASP A 369 -31.72 11.26 6.60
C ASP A 369 -32.13 10.41 7.81
N ALA A 370 -33.45 10.39 8.14
CA ALA A 370 -33.95 9.55 9.22
C ALA A 370 -33.79 8.03 8.96
N ILE A 371 -33.95 7.58 7.72
CA ILE A 371 -33.74 6.18 7.35
C ILE A 371 -32.25 5.83 7.43
N LEU A 372 -31.34 6.70 6.96
CA LEU A 372 -29.91 6.43 6.96
C LEU A 372 -29.28 6.61 8.34
N PHE A 373 -29.51 7.71 9.00
CA PHE A 373 -28.80 8.12 10.23
C PHE A 373 -29.58 7.94 11.51
N GLY A 374 -30.87 7.60 11.38
CA GLY A 374 -31.74 7.41 12.53
C GLY A 374 -32.74 8.56 12.80
N THR A 375 -33.74 8.28 13.63
CA THR A 375 -34.84 9.21 13.94
C THR A 375 -34.54 10.14 15.13
N GLY A 376 -33.31 10.08 15.68
CA GLY A 376 -32.96 10.83 16.89
C GLY A 376 -33.84 10.45 18.08
N GLU A 377 -34.56 11.41 18.65
CA GLU A 377 -35.53 11.19 19.75
C GLU A 377 -36.92 10.79 19.26
N ASP A 378 -37.21 10.91 17.95
CA ASP A 378 -38.54 10.60 17.40
C ASP A 378 -38.79 9.08 17.45
N GLU A 379 -39.82 8.68 18.18
CA GLU A 379 -40.20 7.28 18.32
C GLU A 379 -41.06 6.81 17.15
N VAL A 380 -40.66 5.72 16.52
CA VAL A 380 -41.40 5.07 15.44
C VAL A 380 -42.04 3.80 15.96
N THR A 381 -43.31 3.59 15.62
CA THR A 381 -44.01 2.36 15.95
C THR A 381 -43.75 1.32 14.86
N ILE A 382 -43.02 0.29 15.22
CA ILE A 382 -42.69 -0.81 14.32
C ILE A 382 -43.50 -2.04 14.75
N THR A 383 -44.17 -2.66 13.80
CA THR A 383 -44.89 -3.91 14.01
C THR A 383 -44.09 -5.02 13.39
N TYR A 384 -43.65 -5.96 14.20
CA TYR A 384 -42.95 -7.16 13.75
C TYR A 384 -43.93 -8.33 13.75
N ASP A 385 -44.06 -9.00 12.63
CA ASP A 385 -44.87 -10.21 12.45
C ASP A 385 -44.01 -11.31 11.83
N ASP A 386 -43.84 -12.40 12.55
CA ASP A 386 -43.09 -13.59 12.11
C ASP A 386 -43.99 -14.67 11.51
N GLY A 387 -45.28 -14.38 11.34
CA GLY A 387 -46.31 -15.31 10.89
C GLY A 387 -46.92 -16.17 12.01
N ILE A 388 -46.38 -16.12 13.25
CA ILE A 388 -46.86 -16.85 14.42
C ILE A 388 -47.28 -15.86 15.51
N ARG A 389 -46.51 -14.77 15.66
CA ARG A 389 -46.75 -13.73 16.68
C ARG A 389 -46.46 -12.36 16.07
N ALA A 390 -47.40 -11.42 16.28
CA ALA A 390 -47.19 -10.02 15.98
C ALA A 390 -46.98 -9.23 17.27
N TYR A 391 -45.92 -8.45 17.36
CA TYR A 391 -45.69 -7.52 18.47
C TYR A 391 -45.37 -6.12 17.97
N LYS A 392 -45.81 -5.12 18.73
CA LYS A 392 -45.54 -3.71 18.42
C LYS A 392 -44.50 -3.18 19.37
N THR A 393 -43.54 -2.49 18.84
CA THR A 393 -42.56 -1.76 19.63
C THR A 393 -42.59 -0.29 19.23
N LYS A 394 -42.44 0.60 20.19
CA LYS A 394 -42.33 2.04 19.97
C LYS A 394 -40.98 2.48 20.50
N LYS A 395 -40.10 2.84 19.64
CA LYS A 395 -38.71 3.24 19.95
C LYS A 395 -38.10 4.09 18.85
N PRO A 396 -37.09 4.92 19.19
CA PRO A 396 -36.26 5.56 18.17
C PRO A 396 -35.61 4.52 17.26
N PHE A 397 -35.46 4.87 16.01
CA PHE A 397 -34.76 4.01 15.03
C PHE A 397 -33.29 4.43 14.91
N GLU A 398 -32.37 3.51 15.03
CA GLU A 398 -30.91 3.75 15.01
C GLU A 398 -30.34 4.18 13.65
N GLY A 399 -31.11 4.08 12.57
CA GLY A 399 -30.64 4.28 11.21
C GLY A 399 -30.00 3.03 10.60
N VAL A 400 -30.01 2.97 9.27
CA VAL A 400 -29.37 1.86 8.53
C VAL A 400 -27.87 1.88 8.79
N ILE A 401 -27.23 3.04 8.74
CA ILE A 401 -25.80 3.20 9.00
C ILE A 401 -25.45 2.80 10.43
N GLY A 402 -26.20 3.27 11.43
CA GLY A 402 -26.02 2.86 12.82
C GLY A 402 -26.17 1.34 13.02
N ASN A 403 -27.14 0.72 12.34
CA ASN A 403 -27.36 -0.72 12.39
C ASN A 403 -26.18 -1.52 11.81
N ILE A 404 -25.69 -1.14 10.61
CA ILE A 404 -24.56 -1.87 10.00
C ILE A 404 -23.26 -1.62 10.76
N GLU A 405 -23.04 -0.41 11.31
CA GLU A 405 -21.90 -0.09 12.16
C GLU A 405 -21.88 -0.92 13.44
N ARG A 406 -22.98 -1.00 14.15
CA ARG A 406 -23.14 -1.84 15.34
C ARG A 406 -22.88 -3.31 15.00
N ARG A 407 -23.48 -3.85 13.94
CA ARG A 407 -23.27 -5.23 13.49
C ARG A 407 -21.81 -5.50 13.11
N TRP A 408 -21.13 -4.55 12.49
CA TRP A 408 -19.72 -4.67 12.14
C TRP A 408 -18.82 -4.75 13.39
N ARG A 409 -19.16 -3.99 14.43
CA ARG A 409 -18.42 -4.03 15.71
C ARG A 409 -18.67 -5.32 16.50
N GLU A 410 -19.93 -5.78 16.55
CA GLU A 410 -20.35 -6.88 17.41
C GLU A 410 -20.15 -8.26 16.78
N THR A 411 -19.88 -8.37 15.50
CA THR A 411 -19.76 -9.67 14.83
C THR A 411 -18.42 -10.34 15.10
N ASP A 412 -18.46 -11.64 15.46
CA ASP A 412 -17.29 -12.51 15.55
C ASP A 412 -16.94 -13.15 14.19
N SER A 413 -17.81 -13.04 13.19
CA SER A 413 -17.61 -13.60 11.86
C SER A 413 -16.76 -12.69 10.99
N GLU A 414 -15.55 -13.14 10.61
CA GLU A 414 -14.67 -12.42 9.68
C GLU A 414 -15.35 -12.16 8.32
N TRP A 415 -16.09 -13.14 7.82
CA TRP A 415 -16.86 -12.98 6.57
C TRP A 415 -17.90 -11.87 6.67
N MET A 416 -18.66 -11.81 7.78
CA MET A 416 -19.66 -10.75 7.98
C MET A 416 -18.99 -9.38 8.10
N ARG A 417 -17.85 -9.30 8.80
CA ARG A 417 -17.08 -8.07 8.93
C ARG A 417 -16.56 -7.60 7.58
N GLU A 418 -16.03 -8.52 6.76
CA GLU A 418 -15.57 -8.22 5.39
C GLU A 418 -16.74 -7.76 4.49
N GLU A 419 -17.91 -8.42 4.60
CA GLU A 419 -19.11 -8.05 3.82
C GLU A 419 -19.60 -6.64 4.18
N LEU A 420 -19.65 -6.30 5.47
CA LEU A 420 -20.09 -4.97 5.93
C LEU A 420 -19.03 -3.90 5.63
N SER A 421 -17.74 -4.22 5.63
CA SER A 421 -16.67 -3.28 5.28
C SER A 421 -16.76 -2.76 3.83
N LYS A 422 -17.49 -3.43 2.96
CA LYS A 422 -17.75 -2.95 1.58
C LYS A 422 -18.55 -1.64 1.52
N TYR A 423 -19.20 -1.27 2.62
CA TYR A 423 -19.97 -0.02 2.74
C TYR A 423 -19.21 1.08 3.49
N GLN A 424 -17.90 0.86 3.74
CA GLN A 424 -17.01 1.82 4.37
C GLN A 424 -16.06 2.46 3.37
N SER A 425 -15.69 3.70 3.64
CA SER A 425 -14.57 4.40 3.00
C SER A 425 -13.63 5.00 4.03
N ASP A 426 -12.37 5.17 3.62
CA ASP A 426 -11.33 5.79 4.42
C ASP A 426 -11.37 7.31 4.25
N HIS A 427 -11.54 8.04 5.35
CA HIS A 427 -11.42 9.48 5.39
C HIS A 427 -10.21 9.92 6.23
N PRO A 428 -9.55 11.02 5.88
CA PRO A 428 -8.54 11.58 6.77
C PRO A 428 -9.12 11.85 8.16
N CYS A 429 -8.41 11.44 9.19
CA CYS A 429 -8.85 11.66 10.57
C CYS A 429 -9.06 13.15 10.84
N SER A 430 -10.20 13.52 11.34
CA SER A 430 -10.60 14.92 11.57
C SER A 430 -9.78 15.63 12.66
N GLU A 431 -9.13 14.91 13.56
CA GLU A 431 -8.26 15.48 14.60
C GLU A 431 -6.83 15.72 14.11
N CYS A 432 -6.24 14.73 13.42
CA CYS A 432 -4.86 14.83 12.97
C CYS A 432 -4.71 15.19 11.49
N ASN A 433 -5.80 15.39 10.75
CA ASN A 433 -5.80 15.69 9.31
C ASN A 433 -4.94 14.72 8.48
N GLY A 434 -4.93 13.44 8.85
CA GLY A 434 -4.15 12.42 8.18
C GLY A 434 -2.70 12.26 8.66
N TYR A 435 -2.19 13.17 9.50
CA TYR A 435 -0.79 13.14 9.95
C TYR A 435 -0.47 12.11 11.03
N ARG A 436 -1.45 11.34 11.51
CA ARG A 436 -1.31 10.21 12.45
C ARG A 436 -0.85 10.55 13.87
N LEU A 437 -0.44 11.78 14.13
CA LEU A 437 0.19 12.21 15.37
C LEU A 437 -0.72 13.12 16.20
N LYS A 438 -0.45 13.18 17.50
CA LYS A 438 -1.08 14.12 18.43
C LYS A 438 -0.77 15.56 18.06
N PRO A 439 -1.65 16.53 18.42
CA PRO A 439 -1.38 17.97 18.25
C PRO A 439 -0.07 18.43 18.86
N GLN A 440 0.36 17.83 19.99
CA GLN A 440 1.64 18.14 20.66
C GLN A 440 2.85 17.83 19.77
N ALA A 441 2.83 16.70 19.07
CA ALA A 441 3.89 16.32 18.14
C ALA A 441 3.91 17.23 16.90
N LEU A 442 2.74 17.58 16.38
CA LEU A 442 2.59 18.48 15.23
C LEU A 442 2.91 19.95 15.55
N ALA A 443 2.88 20.31 16.83
CA ALA A 443 3.29 21.63 17.29
C ALA A 443 4.80 21.84 17.27
N VAL A 444 5.60 20.77 17.20
CA VAL A 444 7.07 20.86 17.10
C VAL A 444 7.47 20.96 15.64
N LYS A 445 8.25 21.97 15.29
CA LYS A 445 8.66 22.28 13.91
C LYS A 445 10.17 22.42 13.78
N VAL A 446 10.68 22.02 12.62
CA VAL A 446 12.03 22.31 12.15
C VAL A 446 11.88 23.14 10.89
N ASP A 447 12.54 24.30 10.83
CA ASP A 447 12.39 25.26 9.72
C ASP A 447 10.90 25.47 9.32
N ARG A 448 10.05 25.76 10.32
CA ARG A 448 8.60 26.04 10.23
C ARG A 448 7.72 24.89 9.79
N LYS A 449 8.25 23.70 9.52
CA LYS A 449 7.49 22.51 9.11
C LYS A 449 7.46 21.46 10.21
N HIS A 450 6.30 20.84 10.44
CA HIS A 450 6.21 19.70 11.34
C HIS A 450 6.52 18.38 10.61
N ILE A 451 6.82 17.33 11.34
CA ILE A 451 7.22 16.03 10.80
C ILE A 451 6.18 15.43 9.83
N GLY A 452 4.89 15.65 10.07
CA GLY A 452 3.80 15.17 9.21
C GLY A 452 3.80 15.85 7.83
N GLU A 453 4.03 17.18 7.76
CA GLU A 453 4.15 17.91 6.48
C GLU A 453 5.31 17.38 5.65
N ILE A 454 6.45 17.15 6.27
CA ILE A 454 7.63 16.61 5.56
C ILE A 454 7.38 15.19 5.08
N SER A 455 6.71 14.37 5.89
CA SER A 455 6.35 13.00 5.49
C SER A 455 5.35 12.95 4.34
N ALA A 456 4.52 13.96 4.19
CA ALA A 456 3.54 14.08 3.11
C ALA A 456 4.13 14.62 1.79
N MET A 457 5.33 15.22 1.82
CA MET A 457 6.03 15.68 0.62
C MET A 457 6.44 14.52 -0.27
N ALA A 458 6.50 14.76 -1.58
CA ALA A 458 7.18 13.85 -2.50
C ALA A 458 8.65 13.67 -2.08
N ILE A 459 9.20 12.47 -2.27
CA ILE A 459 10.59 12.14 -1.87
C ILE A 459 11.59 13.12 -2.49
N ARG A 460 11.36 13.56 -3.74
CA ARG A 460 12.17 14.60 -4.40
C ARG A 460 12.15 15.90 -3.61
N GLU A 461 10.97 16.39 -3.25
CA GLU A 461 10.81 17.63 -2.49
C GLU A 461 11.40 17.52 -1.09
N ALA A 462 11.20 16.36 -0.42
CA ALA A 462 11.81 16.10 0.88
C ALA A 462 13.35 16.10 0.77
N ASN A 463 13.92 15.48 -0.27
CA ASN A 463 15.37 15.47 -0.50
C ASN A 463 15.91 16.90 -0.71
N ASP A 464 15.22 17.71 -1.49
CA ASP A 464 15.61 19.11 -1.74
C ASP A 464 15.49 19.94 -0.46
N TRP A 465 14.44 19.77 0.32
CA TRP A 465 14.23 20.43 1.60
C TRP A 465 15.34 20.07 2.61
N PHE A 466 15.65 18.78 2.78
CA PHE A 466 16.75 18.34 3.66
C PHE A 466 18.12 18.78 3.13
N GLY A 467 18.26 18.93 1.81
CA GLY A 467 19.45 19.51 1.16
C GLY A 467 19.67 20.99 1.48
N ALA A 468 18.58 21.76 1.58
CA ALA A 468 18.60 23.19 1.90
C ALA A 468 18.69 23.47 3.41
N LEU A 469 18.17 22.56 4.26
CA LEU A 469 18.04 22.72 5.71
C LEU A 469 19.34 23.14 6.43
N PRO A 470 20.55 22.64 6.10
CA PRO A 470 21.80 23.06 6.72
C PRO A 470 22.05 24.56 6.67
N LYS A 471 21.52 25.26 5.65
CA LYS A 471 21.68 26.72 5.50
C LYS A 471 20.72 27.52 6.40
N ALA A 472 19.62 26.90 6.81
CA ALA A 472 18.58 27.51 7.65
C ALA A 472 18.85 27.29 9.17
N LEU A 473 19.67 26.30 9.53
CA LEU A 473 19.95 25.95 10.91
C LEU A 473 21.01 26.87 11.55
N LYS A 474 20.86 27.13 12.85
CA LYS A 474 21.88 27.79 13.66
C LYS A 474 23.12 26.87 13.78
N PRO A 475 24.34 27.42 13.96
CA PRO A 475 25.56 26.61 14.07
C PRO A 475 25.49 25.50 15.13
N LYS A 476 24.92 25.78 16.30
CA LYS A 476 24.72 24.80 17.38
C LYS A 476 23.80 23.65 16.96
N ASP A 477 22.68 23.99 16.30
CA ASP A 477 21.70 22.99 15.87
C ASP A 477 22.26 22.14 14.71
N MET A 478 23.10 22.77 13.87
CA MET A 478 23.79 22.05 12.78
C MET A 478 24.82 21.05 13.32
N GLU A 479 25.55 21.36 14.39
CA GLU A 479 26.49 20.42 15.00
C GLU A 479 25.78 19.17 15.51
N ILE A 480 24.59 19.31 16.10
CA ILE A 480 23.76 18.22 16.57
C ILE A 480 23.17 17.42 15.39
N ALA A 481 22.68 18.12 14.37
CA ALA A 481 21.92 17.54 13.26
C ALA A 481 22.79 16.88 12.19
N GLN A 482 24.07 17.23 12.06
CA GLN A 482 24.94 16.88 10.94
C GLN A 482 24.92 15.39 10.59
N ARG A 483 25.08 14.51 11.58
CA ARG A 483 25.09 13.04 11.38
C ARG A 483 23.70 12.53 10.98
N ILE A 484 22.66 13.04 11.62
CA ILE A 484 21.27 12.64 11.36
C ILE A 484 20.88 13.06 9.94
N LEU A 485 21.20 14.29 9.54
CA LEU A 485 20.92 14.81 8.20
C LEU A 485 21.65 14.03 7.11
N LYS A 486 22.89 13.59 7.36
CA LYS A 486 23.61 12.71 6.43
C LYS A 486 22.83 11.43 6.17
N GLU A 487 22.42 10.72 7.22
CA GLU A 487 21.67 9.46 7.11
C GLU A 487 20.34 9.64 6.38
N ILE A 488 19.60 10.71 6.67
CA ILE A 488 18.33 11.02 5.98
C ILE A 488 18.57 11.28 4.49
N ARG A 489 19.55 12.12 4.16
CA ARG A 489 19.85 12.52 2.78
C ARG A 489 20.36 11.36 1.94
N ASP A 490 21.22 10.53 2.49
CA ASP A 490 21.75 9.36 1.79
C ASP A 490 20.61 8.40 1.45
N ARG A 491 19.70 8.12 2.38
CA ARG A 491 18.52 7.25 2.14
C ARG A 491 17.53 7.86 1.15
N LEU A 492 17.23 9.16 1.27
CA LEU A 492 16.36 9.85 0.30
C LEU A 492 16.96 9.83 -1.10
N LYS A 493 18.27 10.05 -1.21
CA LYS A 493 18.96 9.97 -2.48
C LYS A 493 18.83 8.58 -3.11
N PHE A 494 19.01 7.51 -2.34
CA PHE A 494 18.82 6.16 -2.87
C PHE A 494 17.39 5.92 -3.38
N LEU A 495 16.38 6.45 -2.69
CA LEU A 495 14.99 6.36 -3.19
C LEU A 495 14.79 7.13 -4.50
N VAL A 496 15.45 8.27 -4.67
CA VAL A 496 15.44 9.03 -5.93
C VAL A 496 16.17 8.24 -7.04
N ASP A 497 17.32 7.66 -6.70
CA ASP A 497 18.17 6.93 -7.66
C ASP A 497 17.48 5.64 -8.16
N VAL A 498 16.62 4.99 -7.34
CA VAL A 498 15.82 3.84 -7.79
C VAL A 498 14.49 4.24 -8.47
N GLY A 499 14.27 5.54 -8.76
CA GLY A 499 13.10 6.01 -9.48
C GLY A 499 11.81 6.06 -8.65
N LEU A 500 11.90 6.27 -7.33
CA LEU A 500 10.76 6.39 -6.41
C LEU A 500 10.53 7.82 -5.90
N ASP A 501 11.06 8.80 -6.60
CA ASP A 501 11.06 10.21 -6.23
C ASP A 501 9.66 10.85 -6.18
N TYR A 502 8.68 10.26 -6.85
CA TYR A 502 7.26 10.67 -6.86
C TYR A 502 6.45 10.18 -5.64
N LEU A 503 6.94 9.18 -4.89
CA LEU A 503 6.27 8.70 -3.67
C LEU A 503 6.46 9.70 -2.53
N ASN A 504 5.62 9.58 -1.50
CA ASN A 504 5.83 10.29 -0.22
C ASN A 504 6.15 9.31 0.92
N LEU A 505 6.79 9.81 1.98
CA LEU A 505 7.21 8.98 3.11
C LEU A 505 6.04 8.47 3.97
N SER A 506 4.88 9.13 3.91
CA SER A 506 3.67 8.74 4.64
C SER A 506 2.86 7.65 3.96
N ARG A 507 3.14 7.32 2.68
CA ARG A 507 2.42 6.32 1.92
C ARG A 507 2.53 4.94 2.57
N THR A 508 1.39 4.30 2.79
CA THR A 508 1.31 2.96 3.40
C THR A 508 1.84 1.89 2.46
N SER A 509 2.60 0.94 3.01
CA SER A 509 3.17 -0.17 2.23
C SER A 509 2.11 -1.04 1.54
N GLY A 510 0.91 -1.14 2.09
CA GLY A 510 -0.19 -1.90 1.47
C GLY A 510 -0.75 -1.30 0.16
N THR A 511 -0.43 -0.03 -0.14
CA THR A 511 -0.85 0.66 -1.38
C THR A 511 0.22 0.68 -2.47
N LEU A 512 1.40 0.12 -2.19
CA LEU A 512 2.52 0.07 -3.12
C LEU A 512 2.35 -1.08 -4.11
N SER A 513 2.78 -0.87 -5.34
CA SER A 513 2.96 -1.96 -6.31
C SER A 513 4.09 -2.90 -5.88
N GLY A 514 4.12 -4.12 -6.43
CA GLY A 514 5.19 -5.08 -6.17
C GLY A 514 6.58 -4.50 -6.47
N GLY A 515 6.75 -3.86 -7.61
CA GLY A 515 8.01 -3.22 -8.00
C GLY A 515 8.39 -2.02 -7.13
N GLU A 516 7.44 -1.17 -6.72
CA GLU A 516 7.71 -0.08 -5.77
C GLU A 516 8.21 -0.61 -4.43
N SER A 517 7.56 -1.64 -3.88
CA SER A 517 7.95 -2.27 -2.62
C SER A 517 9.34 -2.90 -2.70
N GLN A 518 9.66 -3.56 -3.81
CA GLN A 518 10.96 -4.17 -4.06
C GLN A 518 12.07 -3.11 -4.10
N ARG A 519 11.86 -2.02 -4.84
CA ARG A 519 12.82 -0.91 -4.92
C ARG A 519 13.03 -0.19 -3.59
N ILE A 520 11.99 -0.05 -2.77
CA ILE A 520 12.12 0.49 -1.40
C ILE A 520 13.04 -0.40 -0.56
N ARG A 521 12.88 -1.73 -0.65
CA ARG A 521 13.77 -2.68 0.04
C ARG A 521 15.20 -2.58 -0.48
N LEU A 522 15.38 -2.49 -1.80
CA LEU A 522 16.69 -2.31 -2.43
C LEU A 522 17.37 -1.03 -1.90
N ALA A 523 16.67 0.10 -1.93
CA ALA A 523 17.18 1.37 -1.42
C ALA A 523 17.55 1.30 0.09
N SER A 524 16.75 0.61 0.90
CA SER A 524 17.03 0.38 2.32
C SER A 524 18.30 -0.45 2.52
N GLN A 525 18.51 -1.50 1.72
CA GLN A 525 19.68 -2.37 1.81
C GLN A 525 20.97 -1.66 1.37
N ILE A 526 20.92 -0.87 0.30
CA ILE A 526 22.07 -0.05 -0.16
C ILE A 526 22.44 0.97 0.92
N GLY A 527 21.43 1.61 1.54
CA GLY A 527 21.64 2.55 2.64
C GLY A 527 22.35 1.95 3.87
N SER A 528 22.31 0.62 4.03
CA SER A 528 23.03 -0.07 5.12
C SER A 528 24.55 -0.14 4.91
N GLY A 529 25.05 0.09 3.67
CA GLY A 529 26.48 0.11 3.35
C GLY A 529 27.18 -1.24 3.54
N LEU A 530 26.44 -2.37 3.47
CA LEU A 530 26.99 -3.71 3.63
C LEU A 530 27.93 -4.06 2.47
N THR A 531 29.04 -4.71 2.78
CA THR A 531 30.05 -5.16 1.82
C THR A 531 30.32 -6.65 1.96
N GLY A 532 30.71 -7.30 0.87
CA GLY A 532 30.98 -8.74 0.86
C GLY A 532 29.73 -9.62 0.96
N VAL A 533 28.55 -9.08 0.65
CA VAL A 533 27.24 -9.75 0.70
C VAL A 533 26.88 -10.27 -0.69
N LEU A 534 26.10 -11.35 -0.73
CA LEU A 534 25.46 -11.86 -1.94
C LEU A 534 24.02 -11.32 -2.00
N TYR A 535 23.72 -10.45 -2.96
CA TYR A 535 22.36 -9.99 -3.23
C TYR A 535 21.72 -10.82 -4.33
N VAL A 536 20.49 -11.28 -4.11
CA VAL A 536 19.69 -12.00 -5.11
C VAL A 536 18.40 -11.22 -5.33
N LEU A 537 18.21 -10.72 -6.55
CA LEU A 537 17.07 -9.86 -6.92
C LEU A 537 16.21 -10.56 -7.98
N ASP A 538 14.87 -10.43 -7.83
CA ASP A 538 13.89 -10.97 -8.75
C ASP A 538 13.28 -9.84 -9.60
N GLU A 539 13.67 -9.74 -10.86
CA GLU A 539 13.15 -8.80 -11.86
C GLU A 539 12.96 -7.35 -11.34
N PRO A 540 14.03 -6.70 -10.87
CA PRO A 540 13.91 -5.37 -10.24
C PRO A 540 13.49 -4.26 -11.21
N SER A 541 13.56 -4.47 -12.53
CA SER A 541 13.14 -3.53 -13.59
C SER A 541 11.62 -3.48 -13.81
N ILE A 542 10.85 -4.37 -13.14
CA ILE A 542 9.41 -4.46 -13.34
C ILE A 542 8.69 -3.14 -13.08
N GLY A 543 7.77 -2.79 -14.02
CA GLY A 543 6.94 -1.59 -13.92
C GLY A 543 7.72 -0.29 -14.08
N LEU A 544 8.98 -0.35 -14.55
CA LEU A 544 9.79 0.82 -14.82
C LEU A 544 9.71 1.26 -16.28
N HIS A 545 9.57 2.56 -16.45
CA HIS A 545 9.85 3.18 -17.73
C HIS A 545 11.36 3.09 -18.04
N GLN A 546 11.76 3.00 -19.31
CA GLN A 546 13.16 2.85 -19.72
C GLN A 546 14.10 3.92 -19.12
N ARG A 547 13.60 5.14 -18.96
CA ARG A 547 14.34 6.23 -18.29
C ARG A 547 14.71 5.88 -16.83
N ASP A 548 13.76 5.30 -16.11
CA ASP A 548 13.94 5.00 -14.68
C ASP A 548 14.74 3.70 -14.51
N ASN A 549 14.67 2.78 -15.50
CA ASN A 549 15.45 1.56 -15.55
C ASN A 549 16.96 1.84 -15.61
N ALA A 550 17.38 2.82 -16.39
CA ALA A 550 18.80 3.21 -16.48
C ALA A 550 19.38 3.60 -15.10
N ARG A 551 18.61 4.35 -14.29
CA ARG A 551 19.01 4.74 -12.92
C ARG A 551 19.11 3.54 -11.98
N LEU A 552 18.14 2.58 -12.09
CA LEU A 552 18.19 1.34 -11.33
C LEU A 552 19.45 0.55 -11.66
N LEU A 553 19.79 0.42 -12.92
CA LEU A 553 20.99 -0.30 -13.37
C LEU A 553 22.28 0.36 -12.84
N GLU A 554 22.38 1.68 -12.84
CA GLU A 554 23.49 2.41 -12.20
C GLU A 554 23.57 2.11 -10.70
N THR A 555 22.42 1.98 -10.03
CA THR A 555 22.34 1.62 -8.61
C THR A 555 22.85 0.19 -8.35
N LEU A 556 22.52 -0.78 -9.22
CA LEU A 556 23.01 -2.15 -9.11
C LEU A 556 24.53 -2.25 -9.38
N VAL A 557 25.04 -1.49 -10.33
CA VAL A 557 26.47 -1.34 -10.59
C VAL A 557 27.18 -0.77 -9.36
N HIS A 558 26.62 0.27 -8.74
CA HIS A 558 27.17 0.83 -7.51
C HIS A 558 27.20 -0.18 -6.37
N LEU A 559 26.14 -0.99 -6.20
CA LEU A 559 26.08 -2.06 -5.20
C LEU A 559 27.17 -3.10 -5.41
N ARG A 560 27.43 -3.49 -6.67
CA ARG A 560 28.55 -4.36 -7.04
C ARG A 560 29.90 -3.71 -6.69
N ASP A 561 30.08 -2.44 -7.02
CA ASP A 561 31.34 -1.70 -6.84
C ASP A 561 31.71 -1.49 -5.37
N LEU A 562 30.73 -1.60 -4.46
CA LEU A 562 30.97 -1.71 -3.01
C LEU A 562 31.60 -3.05 -2.59
N GLY A 563 31.86 -3.98 -3.51
CA GLY A 563 32.46 -5.28 -3.23
C GLY A 563 31.42 -6.36 -2.91
N ASN A 564 30.23 -6.26 -3.47
CA ASN A 564 29.16 -7.25 -3.34
C ASN A 564 29.02 -8.10 -4.62
N THR A 565 28.54 -9.31 -4.45
CA THR A 565 28.09 -10.13 -5.57
C THR A 565 26.60 -9.89 -5.76
N VAL A 566 26.18 -9.53 -6.96
CA VAL A 566 24.77 -9.20 -7.26
C VAL A 566 24.26 -10.15 -8.33
N ILE A 567 23.34 -11.07 -7.95
CA ILE A 567 22.65 -11.97 -8.88
C ILE A 567 21.26 -11.36 -9.14
N VAL A 568 20.93 -11.18 -10.41
CA VAL A 568 19.64 -10.61 -10.84
C VAL A 568 18.98 -11.59 -11.81
N VAL A 569 17.77 -12.02 -11.50
CA VAL A 569 16.91 -12.70 -12.47
C VAL A 569 16.27 -11.61 -13.33
N GLU A 570 16.56 -11.57 -14.63
CA GLU A 570 16.11 -10.47 -15.50
C GLU A 570 15.88 -10.89 -16.95
N HIS A 571 14.99 -10.12 -17.59
CA HIS A 571 14.64 -10.25 -19.00
C HIS A 571 14.88 -8.96 -19.80
N ASP A 572 15.27 -7.90 -19.14
CA ASP A 572 15.51 -6.58 -19.74
C ASP A 572 16.81 -6.59 -20.57
N GLU A 573 16.73 -6.06 -21.81
CA GLU A 573 17.88 -6.01 -22.73
C GLU A 573 19.06 -5.22 -22.16
N ASP A 574 18.77 -4.07 -21.52
CA ASP A 574 19.81 -3.18 -21.00
C ASP A 574 20.50 -3.81 -19.78
N ALA A 575 19.75 -4.48 -18.93
CA ALA A 575 20.30 -5.22 -17.78
C ALA A 575 21.22 -6.35 -18.21
N ILE A 576 20.81 -7.15 -19.22
CA ILE A 576 21.61 -8.26 -19.75
C ILE A 576 22.89 -7.74 -20.40
N ARG A 577 22.83 -6.63 -21.16
CA ARG A 577 24.00 -6.04 -21.82
C ARG A 577 25.00 -5.40 -20.85
N LEU A 578 24.51 -4.88 -19.72
CA LEU A 578 25.33 -4.24 -18.69
C LEU A 578 26.01 -5.24 -17.75
N ALA A 579 25.51 -6.46 -17.67
CA ALA A 579 26.01 -7.49 -16.75
C ALA A 579 27.50 -7.81 -17.02
N ASP A 580 28.25 -8.10 -15.94
CA ASP A 580 29.59 -8.63 -16.05
C ASP A 580 29.58 -10.10 -16.50
N TYR A 581 28.51 -10.83 -16.10
CA TYR A 581 28.37 -12.25 -16.39
C TYR A 581 26.87 -12.59 -16.58
N VAL A 582 26.57 -13.42 -17.55
CA VAL A 582 25.19 -13.83 -17.87
C VAL A 582 25.12 -15.36 -17.84
N VAL A 583 24.06 -15.90 -17.31
CA VAL A 583 23.68 -17.31 -17.33
C VAL A 583 22.32 -17.44 -17.98
N ASP A 584 22.29 -18.07 -19.16
CA ASP A 584 21.05 -18.33 -19.91
C ASP A 584 20.56 -19.75 -19.63
N ILE A 585 19.36 -19.88 -19.06
CA ILE A 585 18.78 -21.14 -18.59
C ILE A 585 17.63 -21.55 -19.50
N GLY A 586 17.69 -22.81 -19.99
CA GLY A 586 16.70 -23.32 -20.94
C GLY A 586 16.78 -24.83 -21.11
N PRO A 587 16.58 -25.31 -22.34
CA PRO A 587 16.17 -24.63 -23.57
C PRO A 587 14.69 -24.28 -23.61
N GLY A 588 13.85 -24.89 -22.77
CA GLY A 588 12.42 -24.72 -22.69
C GLY A 588 11.94 -24.32 -21.30
N ALA A 589 10.66 -24.51 -21.04
CA ALA A 589 10.01 -24.28 -19.76
C ALA A 589 9.64 -25.62 -19.08
N GLY A 590 9.49 -25.64 -17.76
CA GLY A 590 9.11 -26.81 -16.98
C GLY A 590 10.10 -27.98 -17.17
N VAL A 591 9.58 -29.15 -17.51
CA VAL A 591 10.39 -30.37 -17.72
C VAL A 591 11.40 -30.26 -18.89
N HIS A 592 11.15 -29.34 -19.81
CA HIS A 592 12.04 -29.05 -20.94
C HIS A 592 13.07 -27.95 -20.63
N GLY A 593 13.05 -27.37 -19.41
CA GLY A 593 14.01 -26.41 -18.91
C GLY A 593 15.08 -27.04 -18.03
N GLY A 594 15.69 -26.22 -17.17
CA GLY A 594 16.59 -26.67 -16.12
C GLY A 594 18.02 -26.97 -16.55
N GLU A 595 18.45 -26.53 -17.73
CA GLU A 595 19.81 -26.69 -18.25
C GLU A 595 20.49 -25.35 -18.50
N ILE A 596 21.81 -25.26 -18.32
CA ILE A 596 22.56 -24.06 -18.70
C ILE A 596 22.84 -24.13 -20.20
N ILE A 597 22.30 -23.21 -20.97
CA ILE A 597 22.43 -23.12 -22.42
C ILE A 597 23.69 -22.35 -22.81
N ALA A 598 23.92 -21.24 -22.13
CA ALA A 598 25.07 -20.39 -22.33
C ALA A 598 25.46 -19.71 -21.01
N GLN A 599 26.72 -19.45 -20.81
CA GLN A 599 27.24 -18.69 -19.68
C GLN A 599 28.51 -17.95 -20.10
N GLY A 600 28.77 -16.81 -19.49
CA GLY A 600 29.94 -15.99 -19.77
C GLY A 600 29.56 -14.50 -19.83
N THR A 601 30.37 -13.72 -20.53
CA THR A 601 30.09 -12.32 -20.82
C THR A 601 28.83 -12.17 -21.74
N PRO A 602 28.17 -11.05 -21.75
CA PRO A 602 27.04 -10.81 -22.69
C PRO A 602 27.43 -11.13 -24.15
N ALA A 603 28.65 -10.81 -24.57
CA ALA A 603 29.14 -11.09 -25.93
C ALA A 603 29.24 -12.60 -26.22
N GLU A 604 29.70 -13.39 -25.27
CA GLU A 604 29.79 -14.86 -25.40
C GLU A 604 28.39 -15.50 -25.48
N VAL A 605 27.41 -15.00 -24.70
CA VAL A 605 26.04 -15.49 -24.76
C VAL A 605 25.36 -15.10 -26.08
N MET A 606 25.61 -13.89 -26.60
CA MET A 606 25.12 -13.44 -27.91
C MET A 606 25.73 -14.25 -29.07
N ALA A 607 26.96 -14.73 -28.93
CA ALA A 607 27.62 -15.55 -29.93
C ALA A 607 27.15 -17.02 -29.94
N ASN A 608 26.44 -17.47 -28.88
CA ASN A 608 25.99 -18.85 -28.78
C ASN A 608 24.69 -19.06 -29.60
N PRO A 609 24.72 -19.88 -30.67
CA PRO A 609 23.54 -20.08 -31.53
C PRO A 609 22.40 -20.84 -30.85
N LYS A 610 22.65 -21.51 -29.72
CA LYS A 610 21.62 -22.21 -28.95
C LYS A 610 20.92 -21.30 -27.98
N SER A 611 21.50 -20.13 -27.65
CA SER A 611 20.90 -19.17 -26.76
C SER A 611 19.75 -18.41 -27.42
N LEU A 612 18.55 -18.64 -26.99
CA LEU A 612 17.38 -17.91 -27.49
C LEU A 612 17.48 -16.41 -27.08
N THR A 613 17.94 -16.14 -25.88
CA THR A 613 18.25 -14.78 -25.41
C THR A 613 19.26 -14.10 -26.34
N GLY A 614 20.35 -14.80 -26.67
CA GLY A 614 21.38 -14.30 -27.60
C GLY A 614 20.83 -13.97 -28.99
N GLN A 615 19.92 -14.78 -29.51
CA GLN A 615 19.25 -14.54 -30.80
C GLN A 615 18.40 -13.28 -30.81
N TYR A 616 17.68 -12.98 -29.69
CA TYR A 616 16.93 -11.73 -29.56
C TYR A 616 17.85 -10.51 -29.40
N LEU A 617 18.91 -10.62 -28.60
CA LEU A 617 19.88 -9.55 -28.39
C LEU A 617 20.67 -9.18 -29.65
N THR A 618 20.93 -10.15 -30.53
CA THR A 618 21.59 -9.92 -31.83
C THR A 618 20.64 -9.50 -32.93
N GLY A 619 19.32 -9.56 -32.69
CA GLY A 619 18.30 -9.25 -33.69
C GLY A 619 18.02 -10.36 -34.71
N GLN A 620 18.58 -11.56 -34.52
CA GLN A 620 18.21 -12.74 -35.35
C GLN A 620 16.76 -13.15 -35.15
N GLN A 621 16.24 -12.93 -33.95
CA GLN A 621 14.81 -12.99 -33.65
C GLN A 621 14.33 -11.63 -33.09
N ALA A 622 13.09 -11.27 -33.38
CA ALA A 622 12.46 -10.07 -32.88
C ALA A 622 10.94 -10.21 -32.88
N VAL A 623 10.28 -9.37 -32.12
CA VAL A 623 8.84 -9.12 -32.26
C VAL A 623 8.63 -8.35 -33.58
N PRO A 624 7.84 -8.86 -34.55
CA PRO A 624 7.68 -8.20 -35.82
C PRO A 624 6.89 -6.87 -35.69
N LEU A 625 7.24 -5.88 -36.50
CA LEU A 625 6.40 -4.71 -36.68
C LEU A 625 5.17 -5.08 -37.50
N PRO A 626 3.96 -4.58 -37.16
CA PRO A 626 2.78 -4.75 -38.00
C PRO A 626 3.01 -4.11 -39.38
N GLY A 627 2.75 -4.85 -40.46
CA GLY A 627 2.89 -4.32 -41.81
C GLY A 627 1.98 -3.12 -42.07
N ILE A 628 0.76 -3.16 -41.54
CA ILE A 628 -0.22 -2.09 -41.58
C ILE A 628 -0.86 -1.99 -40.20
N ARG A 629 -0.91 -0.75 -39.65
CA ARG A 629 -1.64 -0.50 -38.42
C ARG A 629 -3.14 -0.42 -38.69
N ARG A 630 -3.95 -0.97 -37.77
CA ARG A 630 -5.41 -0.86 -37.86
C ARG A 630 -5.82 0.60 -37.74
N LYS A 631 -6.74 1.03 -38.65
CA LYS A 631 -7.35 2.35 -38.58
C LYS A 631 -8.64 2.25 -37.78
N TRP A 632 -8.87 3.21 -36.91
CA TRP A 632 -10.11 3.32 -36.16
C TRP A 632 -11.03 4.37 -36.80
N GLU A 633 -12.35 4.16 -36.66
CA GLU A 633 -13.37 5.08 -37.18
C GLU A 633 -13.54 6.26 -36.22
N LYS A 634 -13.45 7.49 -36.75
CA LYS A 634 -13.70 8.69 -35.92
C LYS A 634 -15.12 8.65 -35.36
N GLY A 635 -15.25 8.77 -34.03
CA GLY A 635 -16.51 8.66 -33.31
C GLY A 635 -16.74 7.28 -32.66
N ARG A 636 -15.99 6.26 -33.01
CA ARG A 636 -16.01 4.95 -32.35
C ARG A 636 -14.91 4.89 -31.28
N SER A 637 -15.14 5.63 -30.21
CA SER A 637 -14.17 5.79 -29.12
C SER A 637 -14.88 6.00 -27.78
N ILE A 638 -14.19 5.67 -26.70
CA ILE A 638 -14.55 6.13 -25.34
C ILE A 638 -13.86 7.47 -25.11
N ARG A 639 -14.64 8.46 -24.68
CA ARG A 639 -14.12 9.80 -24.34
C ARG A 639 -14.32 10.05 -22.87
N VAL A 640 -13.22 10.25 -22.16
CA VAL A 640 -13.18 10.72 -20.77
C VAL A 640 -12.93 12.22 -20.80
N LYS A 641 -13.69 12.98 -20.03
CA LYS A 641 -13.51 14.42 -19.88
C LYS A 641 -13.31 14.78 -18.42
N GLY A 642 -12.32 15.60 -18.15
CA GLY A 642 -12.12 16.20 -16.85
C GLY A 642 -11.67 15.25 -15.74
N ALA A 643 -10.86 14.21 -16.03
CA ALA A 643 -10.32 13.32 -15.01
C ALA A 643 -9.33 14.08 -14.11
N ARG A 644 -9.59 14.09 -12.77
CA ARG A 644 -8.87 14.93 -11.79
C ARG A 644 -8.36 14.17 -10.58
N ALA A 645 -8.59 12.86 -10.51
CA ALA A 645 -8.19 12.08 -9.36
C ALA A 645 -6.67 11.93 -9.24
N ASN A 646 -6.19 11.84 -8.01
CA ASN A 646 -4.77 11.74 -7.66
C ASN A 646 -3.97 12.86 -8.33
N ASN A 647 -2.97 12.52 -9.15
CA ASN A 647 -2.13 13.51 -9.84
C ASN A 647 -2.66 13.96 -11.20
N LEU A 648 -3.83 13.47 -11.67
CA LEU A 648 -4.37 13.86 -12.97
C LEU A 648 -4.82 15.34 -13.02
N LYS A 649 -4.32 16.08 -13.99
CA LYS A 649 -4.55 17.53 -14.16
C LYS A 649 -5.69 17.82 -15.14
N ASN A 650 -6.93 17.50 -14.75
CA ASN A 650 -8.13 17.75 -15.56
C ASN A 650 -8.02 17.16 -16.98
N VAL A 651 -7.62 15.88 -17.04
CA VAL A 651 -7.26 15.21 -18.28
C VAL A 651 -8.49 14.82 -19.10
N SER A 652 -8.43 15.04 -20.40
CA SER A 652 -9.40 14.51 -21.37
C SER A 652 -8.70 13.55 -22.32
N ALA A 653 -9.19 12.30 -22.37
CA ALA A 653 -8.62 11.22 -23.17
C ALA A 653 -9.65 10.65 -24.13
N GLU A 654 -9.18 10.27 -25.32
CA GLU A 654 -9.96 9.53 -26.32
C GLU A 654 -9.31 8.16 -26.55
N ILE A 655 -10.05 7.09 -26.24
CA ILE A 655 -9.60 5.70 -26.38
C ILE A 655 -10.32 5.09 -27.57
N PRO A 656 -9.63 4.83 -28.69
CA PRO A 656 -10.22 4.22 -29.87
C PRO A 656 -10.71 2.79 -29.61
N LEU A 657 -11.80 2.40 -30.22
CA LEU A 657 -12.35 1.05 -30.13
C LEU A 657 -12.01 0.21 -31.35
N GLY A 658 -11.89 -1.12 -31.19
CA GLY A 658 -11.57 -2.07 -32.24
C GLY A 658 -10.09 -2.07 -32.66
N VAL A 659 -9.22 -1.55 -31.83
CA VAL A 659 -7.76 -1.46 -32.07
C VAL A 659 -6.97 -1.86 -30.83
N PHE A 660 -5.66 -2.06 -30.99
CA PHE A 660 -4.72 -2.32 -29.91
C PHE A 660 -4.11 -0.98 -29.45
N THR A 661 -4.47 -0.56 -28.26
CA THR A 661 -4.02 0.73 -27.67
C THR A 661 -3.05 0.48 -26.53
N CYS A 662 -1.91 1.18 -26.52
CA CYS A 662 -1.00 1.21 -25.38
C CYS A 662 -1.13 2.54 -24.62
N VAL A 663 -1.23 2.46 -23.29
CA VAL A 663 -1.11 3.61 -22.40
C VAL A 663 0.28 3.58 -21.77
N THR A 664 1.09 4.58 -22.09
CA THR A 664 2.52 4.63 -21.79
C THR A 664 2.86 5.85 -20.93
N GLY A 665 4.10 5.98 -20.55
CA GLY A 665 4.64 7.11 -19.79
C GLY A 665 5.41 6.68 -18.56
N VAL A 666 6.06 7.63 -17.91
CA VAL A 666 6.91 7.39 -16.75
C VAL A 666 6.14 6.78 -15.56
N SER A 667 6.88 6.15 -14.64
CA SER A 667 6.29 5.62 -13.41
C SER A 667 5.67 6.75 -12.59
N GLY A 668 4.46 6.51 -12.00
CA GLY A 668 3.71 7.55 -11.30
C GLY A 668 3.05 8.62 -12.20
N GLY A 669 3.06 8.49 -13.53
CA GLY A 669 2.47 9.46 -14.47
C GLY A 669 0.93 9.53 -14.49
N GLY A 670 0.23 8.66 -13.74
CA GLY A 670 -1.24 8.67 -13.66
C GLY A 670 -1.95 7.65 -14.54
N LYS A 671 -1.22 6.71 -15.18
CA LYS A 671 -1.76 5.70 -16.11
C LYS A 671 -2.88 4.86 -15.50
N SER A 672 -2.63 4.21 -14.36
CA SER A 672 -3.61 3.35 -13.67
C SER A 672 -4.79 4.16 -13.14
N THR A 673 -4.56 5.38 -12.65
CA THR A 673 -5.64 6.30 -12.23
C THR A 673 -6.58 6.63 -13.39
N LEU A 674 -6.05 6.90 -14.59
CA LEU A 674 -6.87 7.17 -15.76
C LEU A 674 -7.63 5.92 -16.22
N LEU A 675 -6.94 4.79 -16.41
CA LEU A 675 -7.56 3.60 -16.99
C LEU A 675 -8.37 2.79 -16.00
N ILE A 676 -7.79 2.47 -14.83
CA ILE A 676 -8.43 1.56 -13.88
C ILE A 676 -9.42 2.32 -12.99
N ASP A 677 -8.94 3.37 -12.29
CA ASP A 677 -9.80 4.07 -11.34
C ASP A 677 -10.89 4.90 -12.02
N THR A 678 -10.62 5.46 -13.21
CA THR A 678 -11.60 6.30 -13.91
C THR A 678 -12.37 5.50 -14.96
N VAL A 679 -11.71 5.00 -16.01
CA VAL A 679 -12.38 4.38 -17.17
C VAL A 679 -13.03 3.05 -16.81
N TYR A 680 -12.28 2.13 -16.20
CA TYR A 680 -12.80 0.80 -15.87
C TYR A 680 -13.96 0.89 -14.89
N LYS A 681 -13.79 1.60 -13.76
CA LYS A 681 -14.84 1.68 -12.73
C LYS A 681 -16.11 2.35 -13.25
N ALA A 682 -15.99 3.42 -14.06
CA ALA A 682 -17.15 4.08 -14.67
C ALA A 682 -17.88 3.18 -15.68
N ALA A 683 -17.12 2.50 -16.55
CA ALA A 683 -17.67 1.59 -17.53
C ALA A 683 -18.28 0.34 -16.88
N ALA A 684 -17.60 -0.26 -15.90
CA ALA A 684 -18.10 -1.42 -15.16
C ALA A 684 -19.38 -1.10 -14.38
N ARG A 685 -19.45 0.09 -13.79
CA ARG A 685 -20.66 0.57 -13.12
C ARG A 685 -21.85 0.67 -14.09
N LYS A 686 -21.63 1.25 -15.28
CA LYS A 686 -22.68 1.44 -16.29
C LYS A 686 -23.08 0.14 -17.00
N LEU A 687 -22.11 -0.70 -17.38
CA LEU A 687 -22.34 -1.89 -18.20
C LEU A 687 -22.65 -3.15 -17.39
N MET A 688 -22.06 -3.27 -16.21
CA MET A 688 -22.13 -4.50 -15.41
C MET A 688 -22.78 -4.30 -14.03
N GLY A 689 -23.19 -3.06 -13.69
CA GLY A 689 -23.81 -2.75 -12.41
C GLY A 689 -22.87 -2.92 -11.20
N THR A 690 -21.55 -2.77 -11.40
CA THR A 690 -20.59 -2.80 -10.28
C THR A 690 -20.79 -1.59 -9.37
N ARG A 691 -20.36 -1.71 -8.11
CA ARG A 691 -20.67 -0.72 -7.07
C ARG A 691 -19.55 0.26 -6.81
N GLU A 692 -18.36 -0.06 -7.31
CA GLU A 692 -17.21 0.80 -7.10
C GLU A 692 -17.43 2.16 -7.75
N ALA A 693 -17.21 3.22 -6.99
CA ALA A 693 -17.29 4.56 -7.51
C ALA A 693 -16.09 4.82 -8.43
N PRO A 694 -16.32 5.37 -9.64
CA PRO A 694 -15.22 5.82 -10.47
C PRO A 694 -14.52 7.03 -9.82
N ALA A 695 -13.26 7.20 -10.16
CA ALA A 695 -12.50 8.36 -9.78
C ALA A 695 -13.11 9.66 -10.37
N GLU A 696 -12.79 10.80 -9.78
CA GLU A 696 -13.41 12.09 -10.12
C GLU A 696 -13.16 12.48 -11.59
N HIS A 697 -14.25 12.68 -12.32
CA HIS A 697 -14.27 13.12 -13.73
C HIS A 697 -15.59 13.83 -14.07
N ASP A 698 -15.62 14.64 -15.12
CA ASP A 698 -16.82 15.36 -15.50
C ASP A 698 -17.84 14.43 -16.18
N ARG A 699 -17.43 13.72 -17.23
CA ARG A 699 -18.30 12.79 -17.97
C ARG A 699 -17.52 11.77 -18.77
N MET A 700 -18.21 10.67 -19.11
CA MET A 700 -17.70 9.63 -20.00
C MET A 700 -18.72 9.33 -21.09
N GLU A 701 -18.27 9.35 -22.34
CA GLU A 701 -19.08 9.13 -23.55
C GLU A 701 -18.59 7.88 -24.29
N GLY A 702 -19.46 7.24 -25.09
CA GLY A 702 -19.11 6.10 -25.95
C GLY A 702 -19.23 4.72 -25.28
N LEU A 703 -19.69 4.64 -24.04
CA LEU A 703 -19.86 3.36 -23.33
C LEU A 703 -20.97 2.49 -23.94
N GLU A 704 -21.92 3.07 -24.64
CA GLU A 704 -22.99 2.39 -25.36
C GLU A 704 -22.49 1.56 -26.55
N LEU A 705 -21.26 1.79 -26.98
CA LEU A 705 -20.61 1.02 -28.07
C LEU A 705 -20.05 -0.33 -27.57
N LEU A 706 -20.03 -0.54 -26.26
CA LEU A 706 -19.49 -1.73 -25.62
C LEU A 706 -20.60 -2.57 -24.98
N ASP A 707 -20.43 -3.89 -25.02
CA ASP A 707 -21.25 -4.84 -24.26
C ASP A 707 -20.67 -5.13 -22.89
N LYS A 708 -19.35 -5.14 -22.76
CA LYS A 708 -18.65 -5.55 -21.56
C LYS A 708 -17.26 -4.88 -21.46
N ILE A 709 -16.80 -4.70 -20.25
CA ILE A 709 -15.43 -4.32 -19.94
C ILE A 709 -14.82 -5.36 -19.00
N ILE A 710 -13.57 -5.72 -19.20
CA ILE A 710 -12.85 -6.73 -18.44
C ILE A 710 -11.50 -6.16 -18.04
N ASP A 711 -11.25 -6.13 -16.74
CA ASP A 711 -9.95 -5.80 -16.17
C ASP A 711 -9.18 -7.09 -15.86
N ILE A 712 -7.95 -7.18 -16.38
CA ILE A 712 -7.05 -8.32 -16.21
C ILE A 712 -5.80 -7.79 -15.50
N ASP A 713 -5.89 -7.75 -14.17
CA ASP A 713 -4.83 -7.29 -13.28
C ASP A 713 -3.91 -8.43 -12.82
N GLN A 714 -2.82 -8.09 -12.14
CA GLN A 714 -1.84 -9.02 -11.59
C GLN A 714 -2.23 -9.63 -10.22
N SER A 715 -3.42 -9.32 -9.69
CA SER A 715 -3.87 -9.86 -8.42
C SER A 715 -4.01 -11.40 -8.46
N PRO A 716 -3.75 -12.10 -7.35
CA PRO A 716 -3.87 -13.56 -7.30
C PRO A 716 -5.25 -14.05 -7.73
N ILE A 717 -5.32 -15.20 -8.42
CA ILE A 717 -6.57 -15.85 -8.84
C ILE A 717 -7.38 -16.45 -7.66
N GLY A 718 -6.84 -16.38 -6.46
CA GLY A 718 -7.49 -16.79 -5.22
C GLY A 718 -6.56 -16.62 -4.03
N ARG A 719 -7.15 -16.53 -2.83
CA ARG A 719 -6.42 -16.27 -1.57
C ARG A 719 -6.11 -17.53 -0.76
N THR A 720 -6.58 -18.69 -1.20
CA THR A 720 -6.43 -19.96 -0.48
C THR A 720 -5.64 -20.98 -1.30
N PRO A 721 -4.99 -21.95 -0.64
CA PRO A 721 -4.31 -23.06 -1.33
C PRO A 721 -5.23 -23.92 -2.21
N ARG A 722 -6.56 -23.82 -2.05
CA ARG A 722 -7.57 -24.54 -2.86
C ARG A 722 -7.77 -23.91 -4.23
N SER A 723 -7.52 -22.62 -4.37
CA SER A 723 -7.58 -21.95 -5.66
C SER A 723 -6.41 -22.38 -6.54
N ASN A 724 -6.69 -22.75 -7.78
CA ASN A 724 -5.69 -23.19 -8.76
C ASN A 724 -6.15 -22.89 -10.20
N PRO A 725 -5.28 -23.00 -11.20
CA PRO A 725 -5.64 -22.74 -12.61
C PRO A 725 -6.87 -23.52 -13.10
N ALA A 726 -6.98 -24.80 -12.72
CA ALA A 726 -8.11 -25.63 -13.16
C ALA A 726 -9.45 -25.15 -12.57
N THR A 727 -9.48 -24.76 -11.29
CA THR A 727 -10.70 -24.26 -10.65
C THR A 727 -11.08 -22.89 -11.21
N TYR A 728 -10.10 -22.03 -11.43
CA TYR A 728 -10.34 -20.66 -11.89
C TYR A 728 -10.84 -20.60 -13.34
N THR A 729 -10.25 -21.39 -14.23
CA THR A 729 -10.67 -21.47 -15.64
C THR A 729 -11.94 -22.31 -15.83
N GLY A 730 -12.39 -23.00 -14.78
CA GLY A 730 -13.52 -23.92 -14.84
C GLY A 730 -13.20 -25.24 -15.53
N ALA A 731 -11.92 -25.61 -15.69
CA ALA A 731 -11.51 -26.91 -16.24
C ALA A 731 -11.72 -28.05 -15.24
N PHE A 732 -11.72 -27.74 -13.95
CA PHE A 732 -11.86 -28.74 -12.90
C PHE A 732 -13.22 -29.42 -12.89
N THR A 733 -14.30 -28.74 -13.28
CA THR A 733 -15.65 -29.35 -13.37
C THR A 733 -15.69 -30.47 -14.37
N PRO A 734 -15.34 -30.29 -15.66
CA PRO A 734 -15.34 -31.41 -16.62
C PRO A 734 -14.32 -32.52 -16.27
N ILE A 735 -13.23 -32.22 -15.58
CA ILE A 735 -12.31 -33.25 -15.07
C ILE A 735 -13.02 -34.13 -14.03
N ARG A 736 -13.72 -33.55 -13.06
CA ARG A 736 -14.48 -34.30 -12.05
C ARG A 736 -15.60 -35.13 -12.67
N ASP A 737 -16.32 -34.54 -13.62
CA ASP A 737 -17.40 -35.24 -14.35
C ASP A 737 -16.87 -36.45 -15.13
N TRP A 738 -15.67 -36.27 -15.72
CA TRP A 738 -15.00 -37.37 -16.42
C TRP A 738 -14.64 -38.52 -15.47
N PHE A 739 -14.02 -38.24 -14.34
CA PHE A 739 -13.68 -39.27 -13.35
C PHE A 739 -14.92 -39.96 -12.74
N ALA A 740 -15.97 -39.20 -12.45
CA ALA A 740 -17.26 -39.78 -12.01
C ALA A 740 -17.92 -40.64 -13.07
N GLY A 741 -17.66 -40.35 -14.36
CA GLY A 741 -18.16 -41.12 -15.51
C GLY A 741 -17.47 -42.48 -15.71
N LEU A 742 -16.31 -42.72 -15.09
CA LEU A 742 -15.55 -43.97 -15.25
C LEU A 742 -16.33 -45.19 -14.71
N PRO A 743 -16.19 -46.39 -15.35
CA PRO A 743 -16.92 -47.59 -14.92
C PRO A 743 -16.73 -47.93 -13.45
N GLU A 744 -15.50 -47.83 -12.92
CA GLU A 744 -15.17 -48.11 -11.53
C GLU A 744 -15.80 -47.12 -10.56
N ALA A 745 -15.79 -45.81 -10.91
CA ALA A 745 -16.44 -44.78 -10.11
C ALA A 745 -17.97 -45.02 -10.03
N LYS A 746 -18.61 -45.35 -11.15
CA LYS A 746 -20.02 -45.68 -11.20
C LYS A 746 -20.35 -46.94 -10.41
N ALA A 747 -19.54 -48.01 -10.49
CA ALA A 747 -19.70 -49.22 -9.73
C ALA A 747 -19.67 -48.99 -8.22
N ARG A 748 -18.89 -48.00 -7.76
CA ARG A 748 -18.79 -47.55 -6.35
C ARG A 748 -19.82 -46.50 -5.95
N GLY A 749 -20.66 -46.03 -6.89
CA GLY A 749 -21.65 -44.97 -6.66
C GLY A 749 -21.00 -43.57 -6.40
N TYR A 750 -19.84 -43.33 -6.98
CA TYR A 750 -19.13 -42.08 -6.81
C TYR A 750 -19.65 -40.98 -7.76
N GLU A 751 -20.19 -39.92 -7.19
CA GLU A 751 -20.67 -38.75 -7.89
C GLU A 751 -19.54 -37.71 -8.11
N PRO A 752 -19.70 -36.69 -8.95
CA PRO A 752 -18.70 -35.63 -9.17
C PRO A 752 -18.24 -34.91 -7.91
N GLY A 753 -19.09 -34.85 -6.87
CA GLY A 753 -18.76 -34.32 -5.54
C GLY A 753 -17.63 -35.08 -4.84
N ARG A 754 -17.51 -36.40 -5.05
CA ARG A 754 -16.43 -37.23 -4.50
C ARG A 754 -15.04 -36.79 -4.97
N PHE A 755 -14.94 -36.31 -6.20
CA PHE A 755 -13.72 -35.85 -6.82
C PHE A 755 -13.43 -34.34 -6.55
N SER A 756 -14.15 -33.70 -5.63
CA SER A 756 -13.92 -32.34 -5.20
C SER A 756 -13.12 -32.29 -3.91
N PHE A 757 -11.98 -31.61 -3.89
CA PHE A 757 -11.20 -31.36 -2.68
C PHE A 757 -11.86 -30.28 -1.77
N ASN A 758 -12.93 -29.62 -2.21
CA ASN A 758 -13.68 -28.64 -1.40
C ASN A 758 -14.84 -29.25 -0.61
N VAL A 759 -15.28 -30.48 -0.97
CA VAL A 759 -16.46 -31.13 -0.39
C VAL A 759 -16.04 -32.33 0.43
N LYS A 760 -16.69 -32.55 1.58
CA LYS A 760 -16.48 -33.75 2.40
C LYS A 760 -16.84 -35.02 1.61
N GLY A 761 -16.13 -36.11 1.91
CA GLY A 761 -16.38 -37.44 1.34
C GLY A 761 -15.23 -37.99 0.51
N GLY A 762 -14.60 -37.18 -0.36
CA GLY A 762 -13.46 -37.61 -1.17
C GLY A 762 -12.14 -36.94 -0.85
N ARG A 763 -12.17 -35.83 -0.13
CA ARG A 763 -10.98 -35.07 0.26
C ARG A 763 -10.26 -35.70 1.46
N CYS A 764 -8.99 -35.38 1.62
CA CYS A 764 -8.27 -35.64 2.87
C CYS A 764 -8.85 -34.76 3.98
N GLU A 765 -9.33 -35.35 5.07
CA GLU A 765 -9.93 -34.58 6.17
C GLU A 765 -8.87 -33.93 7.08
N THR A 766 -7.63 -34.43 7.12
CA THR A 766 -6.55 -33.84 7.89
C THR A 766 -6.20 -32.43 7.40
N CYS A 767 -5.96 -32.25 6.11
CA CYS A 767 -5.70 -30.94 5.49
C CYS A 767 -6.97 -30.33 4.87
N GLN A 768 -8.13 -30.96 5.02
CA GLN A 768 -9.41 -30.55 4.45
C GLN A 768 -9.38 -30.26 2.94
N GLY A 769 -8.46 -30.90 2.20
CA GLY A 769 -8.29 -30.76 0.78
C GLY A 769 -7.29 -29.70 0.34
N ASP A 770 -6.60 -29.02 1.27
CA ASP A 770 -5.56 -28.03 0.95
C ASP A 770 -4.28 -28.66 0.44
N GLY A 771 -3.99 -29.93 0.81
CA GLY A 771 -2.74 -30.63 0.52
C GLY A 771 -1.59 -30.20 1.42
N VAL A 772 -1.75 -29.09 2.12
CA VAL A 772 -0.79 -28.52 3.06
C VAL A 772 -1.47 -28.17 4.37
N ILE A 773 -0.71 -28.10 5.46
CA ILE A 773 -1.15 -27.66 6.78
C ILE A 773 -0.52 -26.30 7.03
N LYS A 774 -1.36 -25.30 7.31
CA LYS A 774 -0.92 -23.96 7.68
C LYS A 774 -0.50 -23.96 9.15
N ILE A 775 0.72 -23.54 9.43
CA ILE A 775 1.23 -23.30 10.78
C ILE A 775 1.28 -21.78 10.98
N GLU A 776 0.41 -21.27 11.83
CA GLU A 776 0.36 -19.84 12.13
C GLU A 776 1.51 -19.43 13.06
N MET A 777 2.32 -18.50 12.61
CA MET A 777 3.47 -17.97 13.34
C MET A 777 3.17 -16.52 13.73
N HIS A 778 2.75 -16.26 14.98
CA HIS A 778 2.26 -14.95 15.46
C HIS A 778 3.16 -13.74 15.15
N PHE A 779 4.46 -13.93 14.98
CA PHE A 779 5.43 -12.84 14.72
C PHE A 779 6.24 -13.02 13.42
N LEU A 780 6.03 -14.14 12.71
CA LEU A 780 6.71 -14.49 11.48
C LEU A 780 5.67 -14.81 10.40
N PRO A 781 6.03 -14.83 9.11
CA PRO A 781 5.13 -15.30 8.05
C PRO A 781 4.68 -16.73 8.33
N ASP A 782 3.40 -17.02 8.03
CA ASP A 782 2.84 -18.35 8.17
C ASP A 782 3.61 -19.38 7.34
N VAL A 783 3.87 -20.55 7.91
CA VAL A 783 4.56 -21.65 7.24
C VAL A 783 3.54 -22.68 6.75
N TYR A 784 3.69 -23.14 5.52
CA TYR A 784 2.87 -24.19 4.92
C TYR A 784 3.68 -25.46 4.79
N VAL A 785 3.26 -26.53 5.49
CA VAL A 785 3.93 -27.83 5.47
C VAL A 785 3.06 -28.83 4.71
N THR A 786 3.67 -29.69 3.90
CA THR A 786 2.95 -30.76 3.20
C THR A 786 2.21 -31.65 4.18
N CYS A 787 0.96 -31.97 3.90
CA CYS A 787 0.13 -32.83 4.78
C CYS A 787 0.67 -34.29 4.80
N ASP A 788 1.06 -34.77 5.97
CA ASP A 788 1.61 -36.12 6.16
C ASP A 788 0.60 -37.24 5.84
N ALA A 789 -0.71 -36.98 6.02
CA ALA A 789 -1.75 -37.97 5.79
C ALA A 789 -2.03 -38.23 4.30
N CYS A 790 -1.95 -37.20 3.47
CA CYS A 790 -2.20 -37.34 2.03
C CYS A 790 -0.97 -37.05 1.15
N HIS A 791 0.17 -36.73 1.73
CA HIS A 791 1.42 -36.39 1.03
C HIS A 791 1.23 -35.36 -0.10
N GLY A 792 0.38 -34.34 0.14
CA GLY A 792 0.07 -33.31 -0.84
C GLY A 792 -1.03 -33.63 -1.84
N HIS A 793 -1.51 -34.88 -1.91
CA HIS A 793 -2.48 -35.33 -2.91
C HIS A 793 -3.91 -34.82 -2.72
N ARG A 794 -4.24 -34.15 -1.60
CA ARG A 794 -5.54 -33.51 -1.30
C ARG A 794 -6.73 -34.46 -1.10
N TYR A 795 -6.67 -35.71 -1.51
CA TYR A 795 -7.75 -36.69 -1.47
C TYR A 795 -7.46 -37.83 -0.50
N ASN A 796 -8.52 -38.54 -0.13
CA ASN A 796 -8.41 -39.79 0.62
C ASN A 796 -8.01 -40.93 -0.33
N ARG A 797 -7.55 -42.06 0.27
CA ARG A 797 -7.03 -43.19 -0.45
C ARG A 797 -8.05 -43.80 -1.43
N GLU A 798 -9.30 -43.93 -1.04
CA GLU A 798 -10.37 -44.55 -1.83
C GLU A 798 -10.68 -43.75 -3.10
N THR A 799 -10.59 -42.42 -3.04
CA THR A 799 -10.77 -41.57 -4.22
C THR A 799 -9.58 -41.68 -5.20
N LEU A 800 -8.36 -41.86 -4.69
CA LEU A 800 -7.16 -42.00 -5.49
C LEU A 800 -7.04 -43.36 -6.19
N GLU A 801 -7.82 -44.36 -5.77
CA GLU A 801 -7.90 -45.67 -6.45
C GLU A 801 -8.57 -45.59 -7.85
N ILE A 802 -9.45 -44.60 -8.04
CA ILE A 802 -10.08 -44.38 -9.35
C ILE A 802 -9.08 -43.77 -10.33
N LYS A 803 -8.76 -44.49 -11.38
CA LYS A 803 -7.75 -44.13 -12.37
C LYS A 803 -8.27 -44.04 -13.78
N PHE A 804 -7.78 -43.09 -14.55
CA PHE A 804 -7.93 -42.97 -15.98
C PHE A 804 -6.56 -43.01 -16.62
N LYS A 805 -6.31 -43.97 -17.54
CA LYS A 805 -4.96 -44.23 -18.11
C LYS A 805 -3.87 -44.29 -17.03
N ASP A 806 -4.12 -45.08 -15.98
CA ASP A 806 -3.25 -45.27 -14.81
C ASP A 806 -2.97 -44.03 -13.94
N LYS A 807 -3.67 -42.90 -14.16
CA LYS A 807 -3.52 -41.67 -13.41
C LYS A 807 -4.78 -41.40 -12.57
N SER A 808 -4.58 -41.07 -11.29
CA SER A 808 -5.63 -40.59 -10.38
C SER A 808 -5.95 -39.11 -10.64
N ILE A 809 -7.01 -38.59 -10.03
CA ILE A 809 -7.32 -37.16 -10.12
C ILE A 809 -6.24 -36.28 -9.49
N ALA A 810 -5.52 -36.75 -8.47
CA ALA A 810 -4.38 -36.05 -7.91
C ALA A 810 -3.21 -35.97 -8.89
N ASP A 811 -2.91 -37.08 -9.58
CA ASP A 811 -1.88 -37.11 -10.63
C ASP A 811 -2.20 -36.12 -11.76
N VAL A 812 -3.48 -35.99 -12.13
CA VAL A 812 -3.93 -35.02 -13.12
C VAL A 812 -3.71 -33.57 -12.64
N LEU A 813 -3.94 -33.28 -11.36
CA LEU A 813 -3.67 -31.96 -10.80
C LEU A 813 -2.15 -31.65 -10.75
N ASP A 814 -1.32 -32.69 -10.66
CA ASP A 814 0.14 -32.57 -10.68
C ASP A 814 0.75 -32.50 -12.09
N MET A 815 -0.01 -32.84 -13.13
CA MET A 815 0.43 -32.66 -14.51
C MET A 815 0.63 -31.20 -14.84
N THR A 816 1.60 -30.89 -15.71
CA THR A 816 1.66 -29.59 -16.37
C THR A 816 0.45 -29.39 -17.30
N VAL A 817 0.14 -28.15 -17.63
CA VAL A 817 -0.96 -27.83 -18.56
C VAL A 817 -0.74 -28.50 -19.92
N ALA A 818 0.50 -28.51 -20.43
CA ALA A 818 0.84 -29.16 -21.70
C ALA A 818 0.63 -30.68 -21.65
N GLU A 819 1.08 -31.36 -20.57
CA GLU A 819 0.83 -32.80 -20.37
C GLU A 819 -0.66 -33.10 -20.25
N ALA A 820 -1.42 -32.26 -19.53
CA ALA A 820 -2.85 -32.44 -19.38
C ALA A 820 -3.61 -32.23 -20.71
N ALA A 821 -3.17 -31.28 -21.56
CA ALA A 821 -3.73 -31.09 -22.90
C ALA A 821 -3.60 -32.36 -23.77
N ASP A 822 -2.40 -32.97 -23.75
CA ASP A 822 -2.18 -34.24 -24.48
C ASP A 822 -2.94 -35.41 -23.82
N PHE A 823 -2.91 -35.51 -22.49
CA PHE A 823 -3.60 -36.58 -21.76
C PHE A 823 -5.11 -36.61 -22.01
N PHE A 824 -5.76 -35.44 -22.08
CA PHE A 824 -7.18 -35.27 -22.36
C PHE A 824 -7.48 -34.97 -23.82
N ARG A 825 -6.62 -35.29 -24.77
CA ARG A 825 -6.79 -35.05 -26.21
C ARG A 825 -8.17 -35.51 -26.73
N ALA A 826 -8.69 -36.62 -26.21
CA ALA A 826 -9.99 -37.18 -26.58
C ALA A 826 -11.17 -36.56 -25.78
N VAL A 827 -10.94 -35.61 -24.88
CA VAL A 827 -11.98 -34.98 -24.02
C VAL A 827 -12.00 -33.48 -24.29
N PRO A 828 -12.76 -33.00 -25.31
CA PRO A 828 -12.72 -31.61 -25.76
C PRO A 828 -13.01 -30.59 -24.65
N SER A 829 -13.92 -30.90 -23.73
CA SER A 829 -14.30 -30.01 -22.63
C SER A 829 -13.16 -29.68 -21.65
N VAL A 830 -12.14 -30.53 -21.56
CA VAL A 830 -10.93 -30.33 -20.77
C VAL A 830 -9.81 -29.80 -21.68
N ARG A 831 -9.56 -30.50 -22.80
CA ARG A 831 -8.50 -30.18 -23.77
C ARG A 831 -8.53 -28.71 -24.19
N ASP A 832 -9.67 -28.18 -24.63
CA ASP A 832 -9.79 -26.83 -25.17
C ASP A 832 -9.39 -25.76 -24.11
N LYS A 833 -9.65 -26.03 -22.83
CA LYS A 833 -9.24 -25.14 -21.72
C LYS A 833 -7.74 -25.23 -21.43
N MET A 834 -7.15 -26.42 -21.54
CA MET A 834 -5.70 -26.62 -21.38
C MET A 834 -4.94 -25.98 -22.54
N GLU A 835 -5.40 -26.18 -23.77
CA GLU A 835 -4.82 -25.54 -24.97
C GLU A 835 -4.90 -24.01 -24.88
N THR A 836 -5.99 -23.45 -24.31
CA THR A 836 -6.09 -22.00 -24.09
C THR A 836 -5.05 -21.49 -23.08
N LEU A 837 -4.80 -22.25 -22.01
CA LEU A 837 -3.72 -21.93 -21.05
C LEU A 837 -2.33 -22.03 -21.70
N GLU A 838 -2.11 -23.02 -22.54
CA GLU A 838 -0.86 -23.20 -23.27
C GLU A 838 -0.60 -22.05 -24.26
N ARG A 839 -1.64 -21.60 -24.98
CA ARG A 839 -1.57 -20.46 -25.93
C ARG A 839 -1.11 -19.15 -25.26
N VAL A 840 -1.49 -18.91 -24.02
CA VAL A 840 -0.99 -17.74 -23.25
C VAL A 840 0.38 -17.97 -22.62
N GLY A 841 1.10 -19.05 -22.98
CA GLY A 841 2.44 -19.36 -22.52
C GLY A 841 2.50 -19.99 -21.12
N LEU A 842 1.42 -20.64 -20.65
CA LEU A 842 1.36 -21.29 -19.34
C LEU A 842 1.40 -22.83 -19.42
N GLY A 843 1.95 -23.40 -20.50
CA GLY A 843 2.08 -24.86 -20.67
C GLY A 843 2.88 -25.55 -19.57
N TYR A 844 3.79 -24.84 -18.92
CA TYR A 844 4.70 -25.36 -17.90
C TYR A 844 4.13 -25.40 -16.47
N ILE A 845 3.08 -24.60 -16.14
CA ILE A 845 2.51 -24.61 -14.78
C ILE A 845 1.71 -25.89 -14.55
N LYS A 846 1.61 -26.33 -13.28
CA LYS A 846 0.76 -27.47 -12.94
C LYS A 846 -0.71 -27.08 -12.95
N VAL A 847 -1.57 -28.00 -13.42
CA VAL A 847 -3.03 -27.81 -13.47
C VAL A 847 -3.62 -27.49 -12.10
N GLY A 848 -3.12 -28.14 -11.04
CA GLY A 848 -3.52 -27.95 -9.64
C GLY A 848 -2.60 -27.02 -8.84
N GLN A 849 -1.70 -26.24 -9.47
CA GLN A 849 -0.78 -25.33 -8.78
C GLN A 849 -1.54 -24.34 -7.92
N GLN A 850 -1.11 -24.16 -6.68
CA GLN A 850 -1.78 -23.25 -5.74
C GLN A 850 -1.70 -21.80 -6.24
N ALA A 851 -2.79 -21.08 -6.14
CA ALA A 851 -2.86 -19.67 -6.55
C ALA A 851 -1.84 -18.77 -5.84
N THR A 852 -1.49 -19.12 -4.61
CA THR A 852 -0.52 -18.39 -3.79
C THR A 852 0.94 -18.56 -4.24
N THR A 853 1.22 -19.58 -5.07
CA THR A 853 2.57 -19.84 -5.61
C THR A 853 2.76 -19.30 -7.03
N LEU A 854 1.69 -18.80 -7.67
CA LEU A 854 1.78 -18.17 -8.99
C LEU A 854 2.36 -16.76 -8.87
N SER A 855 3.22 -16.39 -9.81
CA SER A 855 3.65 -15.01 -9.99
C SER A 855 2.48 -14.12 -10.46
N GLY A 856 2.60 -12.80 -10.29
CA GLY A 856 1.56 -11.86 -10.74
C GLY A 856 1.26 -11.98 -12.24
N GLY A 857 2.29 -12.13 -13.07
CA GLY A 857 2.15 -12.33 -14.51
C GLY A 857 1.50 -13.68 -14.88
N GLU A 858 1.81 -14.76 -14.15
CA GLU A 858 1.13 -16.06 -14.35
C GLU A 858 -0.34 -15.98 -13.98
N ALA A 859 -0.67 -15.37 -12.83
CA ALA A 859 -2.06 -15.15 -12.40
C ALA A 859 -2.84 -14.35 -13.45
N GLN A 860 -2.26 -13.29 -13.99
CA GLN A 860 -2.84 -12.47 -15.03
C GLN A 860 -3.13 -13.27 -16.31
N ARG A 861 -2.17 -14.10 -16.76
CA ARG A 861 -2.33 -14.96 -17.94
C ARG A 861 -3.38 -16.06 -17.74
N VAL A 862 -3.53 -16.60 -16.51
CA VAL A 862 -4.64 -17.51 -16.17
C VAL A 862 -5.99 -16.78 -16.30
N LYS A 863 -6.08 -15.51 -15.86
CA LYS A 863 -7.30 -14.70 -16.05
C LYS A 863 -7.60 -14.47 -17.54
N LEU A 864 -6.58 -14.13 -18.32
CA LEU A 864 -6.69 -13.96 -19.75
C LEU A 864 -7.18 -15.26 -20.44
N ALA A 865 -6.60 -16.41 -20.12
CA ALA A 865 -7.02 -17.71 -20.64
C ALA A 865 -8.49 -18.03 -20.34
N LYS A 866 -8.96 -17.69 -19.13
CA LYS A 866 -10.39 -17.83 -18.78
C LYS A 866 -11.29 -16.98 -19.68
N GLU A 867 -10.91 -15.75 -19.97
CA GLU A 867 -11.72 -14.88 -20.84
C GLU A 867 -11.68 -15.34 -22.30
N LEU A 868 -10.52 -15.77 -22.79
CA LEU A 868 -10.36 -16.36 -24.13
C LEU A 868 -11.21 -17.64 -24.34
N SER A 869 -11.43 -18.41 -23.26
CA SER A 869 -12.27 -19.62 -23.34
C SER A 869 -13.77 -19.32 -23.47
N LYS A 870 -14.19 -18.05 -23.37
CA LYS A 870 -15.57 -17.61 -23.52
C LYS A 870 -15.82 -17.17 -24.96
N ARG A 871 -17.08 -17.28 -25.42
CA ARG A 871 -17.47 -16.80 -26.73
C ARG A 871 -17.34 -15.27 -26.80
N ALA A 872 -16.52 -14.75 -27.70
CA ALA A 872 -16.35 -13.33 -27.93
C ALA A 872 -17.60 -12.71 -28.58
N THR A 873 -17.99 -11.52 -28.13
CA THR A 873 -19.09 -10.72 -28.71
C THR A 873 -18.59 -9.76 -29.79
N GLY A 874 -17.29 -9.52 -29.87
CA GLY A 874 -16.66 -8.52 -30.76
C GLY A 874 -16.85 -7.07 -30.31
N ARG A 875 -17.39 -6.83 -29.10
CA ARG A 875 -17.63 -5.50 -28.54
C ARG A 875 -17.19 -5.43 -27.06
N THR A 876 -16.21 -6.25 -26.69
CA THR A 876 -15.62 -6.26 -25.34
C THR A 876 -14.38 -5.36 -25.31
N LEU A 877 -14.25 -4.56 -24.26
CA LEU A 877 -13.01 -3.85 -23.95
C LEU A 877 -12.22 -4.63 -22.90
N TYR A 878 -11.02 -5.05 -23.27
CA TYR A 878 -10.05 -5.67 -22.37
C TYR A 878 -9.06 -4.63 -21.90
N LEU A 879 -8.91 -4.47 -20.60
CA LEU A 879 -7.85 -3.67 -19.96
C LEU A 879 -6.84 -4.62 -19.32
N LEU A 880 -5.57 -4.42 -19.62
CA LEU A 880 -4.48 -5.21 -19.06
C LEU A 880 -3.43 -4.26 -18.44
N ASP A 881 -3.02 -4.56 -17.23
CA ASP A 881 -2.00 -3.79 -16.52
C ASP A 881 -0.68 -4.56 -16.58
N GLU A 882 0.29 -4.04 -17.34
CA GLU A 882 1.64 -4.57 -17.56
C GLU A 882 1.67 -6.09 -17.85
N PRO A 883 0.99 -6.58 -18.91
CA PRO A 883 0.84 -8.01 -19.15
C PRO A 883 2.13 -8.74 -19.52
N THR A 884 3.21 -8.03 -19.84
CA THR A 884 4.51 -8.62 -20.17
C THR A 884 5.48 -8.74 -19.00
N THR A 885 5.00 -8.42 -17.79
CA THR A 885 5.78 -8.56 -16.55
C THR A 885 6.31 -9.98 -16.40
N GLY A 886 7.63 -10.12 -16.19
CA GLY A 886 8.29 -11.43 -15.99
C GLY A 886 8.37 -12.32 -17.23
N LEU A 887 8.19 -11.75 -18.41
CA LEU A 887 8.24 -12.50 -19.66
C LEU A 887 9.55 -12.31 -20.42
N HIS A 888 10.13 -13.43 -20.85
CA HIS A 888 11.19 -13.42 -21.84
C HIS A 888 10.66 -12.90 -23.20
N PHE A 889 11.51 -12.31 -24.03
CA PHE A 889 11.15 -11.78 -25.35
C PHE A 889 10.32 -12.74 -26.21
N HIS A 890 10.63 -14.04 -26.17
CA HIS A 890 9.88 -15.07 -26.88
C HIS A 890 8.44 -15.24 -26.37
N ASP A 891 8.25 -15.17 -25.06
CA ASP A 891 6.93 -15.28 -24.44
C ASP A 891 6.10 -14.02 -24.69
N VAL A 892 6.74 -12.85 -24.75
CA VAL A 892 6.12 -11.57 -25.15
C VAL A 892 5.55 -11.69 -26.58
N LYS A 893 6.30 -12.27 -27.52
CA LYS A 893 5.85 -12.48 -28.89
C LYS A 893 4.57 -13.33 -28.92
N LYS A 894 4.54 -14.47 -28.22
CA LYS A 894 3.37 -15.34 -28.14
C LYS A 894 2.15 -14.63 -27.53
N LEU A 895 2.36 -13.88 -26.46
CA LEU A 895 1.27 -13.10 -25.84
C LEU A 895 0.71 -12.06 -26.78
N LEU A 896 1.55 -11.35 -27.53
CA LEU A 896 1.12 -10.37 -28.53
C LEU A 896 0.28 -10.99 -29.63
N GLU A 897 0.63 -12.18 -30.13
CA GLU A 897 -0.18 -12.92 -31.12
C GLU A 897 -1.62 -13.12 -30.59
N VAL A 898 -1.77 -13.51 -29.33
CA VAL A 898 -3.09 -13.69 -28.67
C VAL A 898 -3.82 -12.36 -28.52
N LEU A 899 -3.15 -11.28 -28.09
CA LEU A 899 -3.79 -9.98 -27.91
C LEU A 899 -4.25 -9.38 -29.25
N HIS A 900 -3.44 -9.52 -30.30
CA HIS A 900 -3.81 -9.07 -31.65
C HIS A 900 -4.97 -9.88 -32.22
N GLU A 901 -5.02 -11.18 -31.97
CA GLU A 901 -6.15 -12.03 -32.38
C GLU A 901 -7.47 -11.56 -31.73
N LEU A 902 -7.45 -11.18 -30.43
CA LEU A 902 -8.63 -10.60 -29.78
C LEU A 902 -9.13 -9.34 -30.48
N VAL A 903 -8.20 -8.48 -30.92
CA VAL A 903 -8.55 -7.26 -31.68
C VAL A 903 -9.12 -7.61 -33.06
N ASP A 904 -8.52 -8.59 -33.75
CA ASP A 904 -9.01 -9.04 -35.08
C ASP A 904 -10.42 -9.67 -35.00
N GLN A 905 -10.83 -10.17 -33.85
CA GLN A 905 -12.19 -10.60 -33.55
C GLN A 905 -13.17 -9.44 -33.27
N GLY A 906 -12.75 -8.19 -33.43
CA GLY A 906 -13.55 -6.97 -33.27
C GLY A 906 -13.52 -6.35 -31.87
N ASN A 907 -12.84 -6.96 -30.92
CA ASN A 907 -12.71 -6.43 -29.57
C ASN A 907 -11.73 -5.26 -29.50
N SER A 908 -11.73 -4.53 -28.40
CA SER A 908 -10.77 -3.47 -28.09
C SER A 908 -9.83 -3.96 -26.99
N VAL A 909 -8.53 -3.78 -27.16
CA VAL A 909 -7.52 -4.13 -26.17
C VAL A 909 -6.75 -2.89 -25.81
N VAL A 910 -6.73 -2.53 -24.52
CA VAL A 910 -5.95 -1.42 -23.98
C VAL A 910 -4.98 -1.98 -22.94
N VAL A 911 -3.71 -1.71 -23.12
CA VAL A 911 -2.65 -2.19 -22.20
C VAL A 911 -1.92 -1.01 -21.60
N ILE A 912 -1.66 -1.04 -20.29
CA ILE A 912 -0.64 -0.19 -19.66
C ILE A 912 0.68 -0.92 -19.86
N GLU A 913 1.67 -0.29 -20.50
CA GLU A 913 2.93 -0.95 -20.82
C GLU A 913 4.14 -0.03 -20.80
N HIS A 914 5.28 -0.63 -20.47
CA HIS A 914 6.59 -0.02 -20.53
C HIS A 914 7.53 -0.74 -21.53
N ASN A 915 7.18 -1.96 -21.91
CA ASN A 915 7.96 -2.77 -22.84
C ASN A 915 7.87 -2.21 -24.25
N LEU A 916 8.99 -1.73 -24.80
CA LEU A 916 9.04 -1.13 -26.13
C LEU A 916 8.70 -2.11 -27.26
N GLU A 917 8.93 -3.40 -27.06
CA GLU A 917 8.57 -4.44 -28.03
C GLU A 917 7.04 -4.57 -28.18
N VAL A 918 6.29 -4.33 -27.10
CA VAL A 918 4.82 -4.25 -27.13
C VAL A 918 4.36 -2.92 -27.74
N ILE A 919 4.91 -1.81 -27.22
CA ILE A 919 4.51 -0.46 -27.59
C ILE A 919 4.67 -0.24 -29.11
N LYS A 920 5.74 -0.77 -29.71
CA LYS A 920 5.97 -0.64 -31.16
C LYS A 920 4.89 -1.33 -32.01
N THR A 921 4.17 -2.33 -31.46
CA THR A 921 3.11 -3.05 -32.17
C THR A 921 1.72 -2.41 -32.06
N ALA A 922 1.57 -1.41 -31.18
CA ALA A 922 0.29 -0.73 -30.95
C ALA A 922 -0.22 -0.02 -32.18
N ASP A 923 -1.54 0.00 -32.35
CA ASP A 923 -2.21 0.82 -33.35
C ASP A 923 -2.34 2.28 -32.89
N TRP A 924 -2.49 2.48 -31.56
CA TRP A 924 -2.63 3.78 -30.92
C TRP A 924 -1.89 3.82 -29.58
N ILE A 925 -1.32 4.97 -29.25
CA ILE A 925 -0.66 5.20 -27.96
C ILE A 925 -1.25 6.43 -27.30
N ILE A 926 -1.40 6.38 -25.98
CA ILE A 926 -1.70 7.52 -25.12
C ILE A 926 -0.55 7.61 -24.11
N ASP A 927 0.28 8.64 -24.24
CA ASP A 927 1.47 8.82 -23.41
C ASP A 927 1.21 9.86 -22.32
N LEU A 928 1.34 9.45 -21.05
CA LEU A 928 1.12 10.28 -19.87
C LEU A 928 2.44 10.69 -19.23
N GLY A 929 2.47 11.91 -18.75
CA GLY A 929 3.68 12.46 -18.13
C GLY A 929 3.55 13.97 -17.90
N PRO A 930 4.61 14.77 -18.16
CA PRO A 930 5.98 14.33 -18.54
C PRO A 930 6.75 13.62 -17.41
N GLU A 931 6.46 13.93 -16.14
CA GLU A 931 7.10 13.37 -14.96
C GLU A 931 6.14 12.47 -14.15
N GLY A 932 6.63 11.88 -13.04
CA GLY A 932 5.80 11.18 -12.05
C GLY A 932 5.24 12.15 -10.99
N GLY A 933 4.22 11.70 -10.24
CA GLY A 933 3.61 12.46 -9.15
C GLY A 933 3.02 13.80 -9.60
N ASP A 934 3.23 14.87 -8.84
CA ASP A 934 2.69 16.21 -9.12
C ASP A 934 3.26 16.84 -10.40
N GLY A 935 4.45 16.42 -10.84
CA GLY A 935 5.03 16.81 -12.11
C GLY A 935 4.41 16.14 -13.34
N GLY A 936 3.57 15.12 -13.12
CA GLY A 936 2.90 14.36 -14.16
C GLY A 936 1.42 14.67 -14.32
N GLY A 937 0.66 13.67 -14.70
CA GLY A 937 -0.80 13.75 -14.77
C GLY A 937 -1.35 14.50 -15.99
N GLU A 938 -0.57 14.63 -17.05
CA GLU A 938 -0.97 15.23 -18.33
C GLU A 938 -0.86 14.20 -19.46
N ILE A 939 -1.68 14.31 -20.49
CA ILE A 939 -1.43 13.60 -21.76
C ILE A 939 -0.39 14.39 -22.53
N VAL A 940 0.78 13.80 -22.71
CA VAL A 940 1.89 14.40 -23.46
C VAL A 940 1.62 14.36 -24.96
N VAL A 941 1.15 13.18 -25.43
CA VAL A 941 0.78 12.94 -26.83
C VAL A 941 -0.16 11.74 -26.94
N ALA A 942 -1.06 11.75 -27.91
CA ALA A 942 -1.87 10.61 -28.31
C ALA A 942 -1.81 10.48 -29.84
N GLY A 943 -1.51 9.27 -30.32
CA GLY A 943 -1.34 9.02 -31.74
C GLY A 943 -0.78 7.66 -32.05
N THR A 944 -0.36 7.46 -33.31
CA THR A 944 0.36 6.25 -33.70
C THR A 944 1.75 6.20 -33.05
N PRO A 945 2.39 5.01 -32.93
CA PRO A 945 3.78 4.93 -32.45
C PRO A 945 4.74 5.87 -33.18
N GLU A 946 4.53 6.10 -34.47
CA GLU A 946 5.30 7.02 -35.30
C GLU A 946 5.08 8.50 -34.92
N ASP A 947 3.87 8.87 -34.51
CA ASP A 947 3.55 10.22 -34.05
C ASP A 947 4.19 10.48 -32.68
N VAL A 948 4.07 9.52 -31.77
CA VAL A 948 4.68 9.58 -30.42
C VAL A 948 6.20 9.67 -30.52
N ALA A 949 6.83 8.93 -31.45
CA ALA A 949 8.28 9.00 -31.66
C ALA A 949 8.77 10.36 -32.17
N ARG A 950 7.89 11.22 -32.73
CA ARG A 950 8.21 12.59 -33.15
C ARG A 950 8.09 13.63 -32.04
N GLU A 951 7.30 13.32 -31.00
CA GLU A 951 7.06 14.27 -29.91
C GLU A 951 8.30 14.37 -29.00
N LYS A 952 8.82 15.59 -28.88
CA LYS A 952 10.06 15.86 -28.10
C LYS A 952 9.86 15.76 -26.59
N ARG A 953 8.64 16.03 -26.10
CA ARG A 953 8.29 15.98 -24.68
C ARG A 953 8.05 14.54 -24.18
N SER A 954 7.88 13.57 -25.09
CA SER A 954 7.62 12.19 -24.76
C SER A 954 8.92 11.42 -24.51
N TYR A 955 9.15 11.02 -23.29
CA TYR A 955 10.25 10.10 -22.98
C TYR A 955 10.06 8.74 -23.66
N THR A 956 8.84 8.21 -23.67
CA THR A 956 8.51 6.97 -24.41
C THR A 956 8.87 7.13 -25.89
N GLY A 957 8.49 8.26 -26.49
CA GLY A 957 8.79 8.56 -27.91
C GLY A 957 10.29 8.60 -28.19
N HIS A 958 11.10 9.09 -27.25
CA HIS A 958 12.55 9.12 -27.40
C HIS A 958 13.13 7.70 -27.58
N PHE A 959 12.80 6.78 -26.68
CA PHE A 959 13.28 5.39 -26.75
C PHE A 959 12.63 4.60 -27.90
N LEU A 960 11.36 4.84 -28.18
CA LEU A 960 10.63 4.15 -29.24
C LEU A 960 11.21 4.43 -30.65
N ARG A 961 11.80 5.59 -30.88
CA ARG A 961 12.39 5.99 -32.16
C ARG A 961 13.45 5.00 -32.67
N ASP A 962 14.32 4.55 -31.77
CA ASP A 962 15.40 3.63 -32.14
C ASP A 962 14.86 2.21 -32.39
N VAL A 963 13.88 1.78 -31.63
CA VAL A 963 13.22 0.47 -31.81
C VAL A 963 12.45 0.41 -33.14
N LEU A 964 11.72 1.46 -33.48
CA LEU A 964 11.02 1.55 -34.77
C LEU A 964 12.00 1.57 -35.96
N ARG A 965 13.16 2.23 -35.81
CA ARG A 965 14.21 2.24 -36.85
C ARG A 965 14.82 0.87 -37.09
N ARG A 966 15.16 0.14 -35.98
CA ARG A 966 15.65 -1.24 -36.04
C ARG A 966 14.62 -2.18 -36.70
N GLY A 967 13.37 -2.11 -36.29
CA GLY A 967 12.28 -2.96 -36.83
C GLY A 967 12.00 -2.72 -38.33
N LYS A 968 12.09 -1.47 -38.81
CA LYS A 968 11.97 -1.16 -40.24
C LYS A 968 13.13 -1.73 -41.08
N LYS A 969 14.34 -1.75 -40.54
CA LYS A 969 15.50 -2.34 -41.21
C LYS A 969 15.36 -3.85 -41.33
N GLN A 970 14.92 -4.52 -40.25
CA GLN A 970 14.65 -5.98 -40.26
C GLN A 970 13.50 -6.38 -41.18
N ALA A 971 12.47 -5.55 -41.36
CA ALA A 971 11.39 -5.80 -42.30
C ALA A 971 11.77 -5.60 -43.77
N ALA A 972 12.87 -4.90 -44.02
CA ALA A 972 13.39 -4.64 -45.38
C ALA A 972 14.46 -5.66 -45.82
N GLU A 973 15.06 -6.37 -44.92
CA GLU A 973 15.95 -7.54 -45.13
C GLU A 973 15.13 -8.83 -45.21
#